data_6df6aafeaf99db9ecd3fc4f9af32242f
#
_entry.id   6df6aafeaf99db9ecd3fc4f9af32242f
#
_cell.length_a   1.000
_cell.length_b   1.000
_cell.length_c   1.000
_cell.angle_alpha   90.00
_cell.angle_beta   90.00
_cell.angle_gamma   90.00
#
_symmetry.space_group_name_H-M   'P 1'
#
loop_
_entity.id
_entity.type
_entity.pdbx_description
1 polymer ?
#
loop_
_entity_poly.entity_id
_entity_poly.type
_entity_poly.pdbx_seq_one_letter_code
_entity_poly.pdbx_strand_id
1 'polypeptide(L)'
;MYEKLNKIEKIVFDVLAVALVLFYSYSAVLQPAATQYHRGIYVIITYVLVFLTYKSKNRWMRGVDYLLILLSIFSVGYWILNFEAINYRTGIETPFDQAVAIIGVLIGIELARRVVGTVFVIMGTILLLYGVYGAYMPDLIAHAGDTFPQVCTSIFYKSDGVFGIMANVLATYVILFVLFGAFLEKSGAQRFFIDFPLAAVGHKIGGPAKVSVIASGLFGSISGSAIANTVSTGAFTIPMMKKAGFRPHVAGGIEPAASISGMFMPPIMGAGGFIMAELTGMPYSKIMLVAIFPALMYVFSVFMMVHYEAKMYNIRGEKSEESASQILKEQWVYTAPLIVITILMLTGFSPGYSAIIGIATCIAISHKTPETKTDLTMVWIMALVLGFALLTGGLKYVLDPAIVNKIQSSFSGNRVLVAGLILGIIAAIVRHKRGADIKTELLKFVESSRRGAESSLKIGATVGVIGIIIGVLTYSGLMLTFADIIIELAAGRLWLTILLVALASLVLGMGVPVTAAYLITAVVAVPALTELGVNEIAAHMIVYWLSQDSNITPPVCIAAFAGATIAKANMWRTAFTAFKFAKFLYLGPFLFGYVPGFSLNGSGMDIVKAFVLIFFGTWLYSYILSGIWAKQIFGRKATTA
;
A
#
# COMPACT_ATOMS: atom_id res chain seq x y z
N MET A 1 19.93 -5.08 1.69
CA MET A 1 20.07 -6.31 0.90
C MET A 1 21.02 -6.13 -0.27
N TYR A 2 20.87 -5.07 -1.03
CA TYR A 2 21.75 -4.67 -2.14
C TYR A 2 23.25 -4.65 -1.78
N GLU A 3 23.62 -4.16 -0.60
CA GLU A 3 25.02 -4.08 -0.16
C GLU A 3 25.75 -5.45 -0.10
N LYS A 4 24.99 -6.54 0.03
CA LYS A 4 25.52 -7.91 0.07
C LYS A 4 25.73 -8.52 -1.32
N LEU A 5 25.39 -7.81 -2.39
CA LEU A 5 25.58 -8.25 -3.77
C LEU A 5 27.04 -8.05 -4.22
N ASN A 6 27.52 -8.92 -5.12
CA ASN A 6 28.79 -8.73 -5.77
C ASN A 6 28.69 -7.61 -6.84
N LYS A 7 29.82 -7.20 -7.43
CA LYS A 7 29.86 -6.09 -8.39
C LYS A 7 28.98 -6.31 -9.62
N ILE A 8 28.94 -7.52 -10.16
CA ILE A 8 28.13 -7.86 -11.35
C ILE A 8 26.64 -7.88 -10.97
N GLU A 9 26.31 -8.52 -9.86
CA GLU A 9 24.94 -8.57 -9.35
C GLU A 9 24.37 -7.16 -9.06
N LYS A 10 25.19 -6.24 -8.53
CA LYS A 10 24.81 -4.82 -8.33
C LYS A 10 24.47 -4.14 -9.65
N ILE A 11 25.30 -4.34 -10.68
CA ILE A 11 25.04 -3.77 -12.01
C ILE A 11 23.74 -4.34 -12.58
N VAL A 12 23.53 -5.66 -12.52
CA VAL A 12 22.31 -6.31 -13.01
C VAL A 12 21.09 -5.77 -12.25
N PHE A 13 21.19 -5.64 -10.93
CA PHE A 13 20.10 -5.08 -10.10
C PHE A 13 19.73 -3.67 -10.53
N ASP A 14 20.73 -2.79 -10.70
CA ASP A 14 20.52 -1.39 -11.06
C ASP A 14 19.92 -1.26 -12.47
N VAL A 15 20.39 -2.06 -13.43
CA VAL A 15 19.85 -2.09 -14.79
C VAL A 15 18.39 -2.53 -14.79
N LEU A 16 18.05 -3.59 -14.05
CA LEU A 16 16.68 -4.08 -13.95
C LEU A 16 15.77 -3.09 -13.19
N ALA A 17 16.28 -2.44 -12.14
CA ALA A 17 15.54 -1.41 -11.42
C ALA A 17 15.21 -0.19 -12.31
N VAL A 18 16.19 0.27 -13.10
CA VAL A 18 15.97 1.35 -14.07
C VAL A 18 15.02 0.90 -15.19
N ALA A 19 15.17 -0.33 -15.68
CA ALA A 19 14.27 -0.90 -16.69
C ALA A 19 12.81 -0.95 -16.21
N LEU A 20 12.56 -1.28 -14.94
CA LEU A 20 11.23 -1.22 -14.32
C LEU A 20 10.65 0.20 -14.42
N VAL A 21 11.41 1.22 -14.01
CA VAL A 21 10.94 2.61 -14.06
C VAL A 21 10.60 3.01 -15.49
N LEU A 22 11.51 2.75 -16.44
CA LEU A 22 11.34 3.17 -17.82
C LEU A 22 10.19 2.44 -18.53
N PHE A 23 10.11 1.11 -18.36
CA PHE A 23 9.06 0.30 -19.01
C PHE A 23 7.67 0.68 -18.50
N TYR A 24 7.47 0.77 -17.18
CA TYR A 24 6.16 1.08 -16.62
C TYR A 24 5.79 2.56 -16.79
N SER A 25 6.77 3.46 -16.83
CA SER A 25 6.54 4.85 -17.23
C SER A 25 6.06 4.96 -18.68
N TYR A 26 6.72 4.23 -19.59
CA TYR A 26 6.30 4.15 -20.99
C TYR A 26 4.89 3.58 -21.14
N SER A 27 4.62 2.45 -20.49
CA SER A 27 3.32 1.77 -20.54
C SER A 27 2.18 2.61 -19.97
N ALA A 28 2.43 3.38 -18.90
CA ALA A 28 1.40 4.20 -18.26
C ALA A 28 1.07 5.49 -19.01
N VAL A 29 2.02 6.03 -19.77
CA VAL A 29 1.90 7.38 -20.38
C VAL A 29 1.71 7.32 -21.88
N LEU A 30 2.43 6.45 -22.59
CA LEU A 30 2.47 6.43 -24.06
C LEU A 30 1.53 5.40 -24.67
N GLN A 31 1.82 4.14 -24.42
CA GLN A 31 1.08 3.04 -25.02
C GLN A 31 1.01 1.87 -24.03
N PRO A 32 -0.19 1.52 -23.55
CA PRO A 32 -0.36 0.37 -22.70
C PRO A 32 0.24 -0.88 -23.34
N ALA A 33 1.12 -1.56 -22.64
CA ALA A 33 1.67 -2.82 -23.09
C ALA A 33 0.58 -3.90 -23.08
N ALA A 34 0.61 -4.82 -24.06
CA ALA A 34 -0.30 -5.97 -24.06
C ALA A 34 -0.15 -6.78 -22.77
N THR A 35 -1.25 -7.40 -22.32
CA THR A 35 -1.38 -8.06 -21.02
C THR A 35 -0.22 -8.97 -20.68
N GLN A 36 0.21 -9.81 -21.63
CA GLN A 36 1.30 -10.76 -21.43
C GLN A 36 2.64 -10.09 -21.15
N TYR A 37 2.96 -9.00 -21.86
CA TYR A 37 4.17 -8.22 -21.62
C TYR A 37 4.07 -7.43 -20.32
N HIS A 38 2.93 -6.80 -20.07
CA HIS A 38 2.71 -5.96 -18.91
C HIS A 38 2.89 -6.73 -17.60
N ARG A 39 2.20 -7.86 -17.46
CA ARG A 39 2.26 -8.71 -16.27
C ARG A 39 3.53 -9.56 -16.22
N GLY A 40 3.93 -10.14 -17.35
CA GLY A 40 5.08 -11.05 -17.43
C GLY A 40 6.41 -10.37 -17.17
N ILE A 41 6.66 -9.17 -17.71
CA ILE A 41 7.89 -8.42 -17.46
C ILE A 41 8.02 -8.06 -15.97
N TYR A 42 6.90 -7.68 -15.32
CA TYR A 42 6.90 -7.44 -13.87
C TYR A 42 7.34 -8.67 -13.09
N VAL A 43 6.72 -9.83 -13.40
CA VAL A 43 7.00 -11.08 -12.71
C VAL A 43 8.45 -11.52 -12.95
N ILE A 44 8.96 -11.48 -14.19
CA ILE A 44 10.35 -11.85 -14.50
C ILE A 44 11.33 -10.97 -13.71
N ILE A 45 11.21 -9.64 -13.81
CA ILE A 45 12.14 -8.74 -13.16
C ILE A 45 12.10 -8.93 -11.64
N THR A 46 10.90 -9.03 -11.07
CA THR A 46 10.75 -9.25 -9.63
C THR A 46 11.36 -10.57 -9.18
N TYR A 47 11.11 -11.67 -9.90
CA TYR A 47 11.64 -12.99 -9.57
C TYR A 47 13.16 -13.01 -9.64
N VAL A 48 13.75 -12.43 -10.70
CA VAL A 48 15.20 -12.29 -10.84
C VAL A 48 15.79 -11.49 -9.67
N LEU A 49 15.20 -10.33 -9.36
CA LEU A 49 15.69 -9.47 -8.29
C LEU A 49 15.56 -10.13 -6.91
N VAL A 50 14.51 -10.91 -6.67
CA VAL A 50 14.34 -11.66 -5.41
C VAL A 50 15.43 -12.73 -5.26
N PHE A 51 15.67 -13.56 -6.27
CA PHE A 51 16.72 -14.59 -6.18
C PHE A 51 18.13 -14.01 -6.10
N LEU A 52 18.34 -12.81 -6.66
CA LEU A 52 19.61 -12.09 -6.49
C LEU A 52 19.79 -11.59 -5.06
N THR A 53 18.75 -11.08 -4.41
CA THR A 53 18.85 -10.40 -3.10
C THR A 53 18.67 -11.33 -1.91
N TYR A 54 17.70 -12.26 -1.98
CA TYR A 54 17.40 -13.26 -0.96
C TYR A 54 18.18 -14.55 -1.21
N LYS A 55 19.49 -14.42 -1.31
CA LYS A 55 20.39 -15.51 -1.66
C LYS A 55 20.58 -16.55 -0.55
N SER A 56 20.83 -17.77 -0.96
CA SER A 56 21.19 -18.88 -0.09
C SER A 56 22.49 -18.60 0.66
N LYS A 57 22.58 -19.07 1.92
CA LYS A 57 23.77 -18.87 2.76
C LYS A 57 24.98 -19.70 2.27
N ASN A 58 24.72 -20.85 1.67
CA ASN A 58 25.76 -21.79 1.25
C ASN A 58 26.21 -21.50 -0.19
N ARG A 59 27.53 -21.55 -0.44
CA ARG A 59 28.14 -21.27 -1.76
C ARG A 59 27.64 -22.23 -2.86
N TRP A 60 27.43 -23.50 -2.56
CA TRP A 60 26.87 -24.49 -3.49
C TRP A 60 25.41 -24.19 -3.85
N MET A 61 24.62 -23.76 -2.89
CA MET A 61 23.24 -23.38 -3.13
C MET A 61 23.13 -22.07 -3.94
N ARG A 62 24.21 -21.29 -4.09
CA ARG A 62 24.23 -20.13 -4.98
C ARG A 62 24.10 -20.51 -6.45
N GLY A 63 24.66 -21.68 -6.84
CA GLY A 63 24.40 -22.25 -8.17
C GLY A 63 22.92 -22.55 -8.43
N VAL A 64 22.21 -23.04 -7.39
CA VAL A 64 20.77 -23.26 -7.45
C VAL A 64 20.01 -21.92 -7.59
N ASP A 65 20.45 -20.84 -6.94
CA ASP A 65 19.84 -19.52 -7.10
C ASP A 65 19.90 -19.04 -8.56
N TYR A 66 21.02 -19.19 -9.23
CA TYR A 66 21.15 -18.85 -10.65
C TYR A 66 20.33 -19.78 -11.56
N LEU A 67 20.24 -21.07 -11.23
CA LEU A 67 19.35 -21.99 -11.95
C LEU A 67 17.89 -21.56 -11.81
N LEU A 68 17.45 -21.18 -10.61
CA LEU A 68 16.09 -20.67 -10.37
C LEU A 68 15.82 -19.36 -11.12
N ILE A 69 16.80 -18.49 -11.25
CA ILE A 69 16.70 -17.29 -12.11
C ILE A 69 16.45 -17.69 -13.57
N LEU A 70 17.23 -18.62 -14.11
CA LEU A 70 17.07 -19.10 -15.48
C LEU A 70 15.71 -19.77 -15.70
N LEU A 71 15.28 -20.62 -14.77
CA LEU A 71 13.97 -21.25 -14.82
C LEU A 71 12.81 -20.25 -14.71
N SER A 72 12.97 -19.19 -13.93
CA SER A 72 11.99 -18.09 -13.84
C SER A 72 11.86 -17.37 -15.17
N ILE A 73 12.98 -17.01 -15.79
CA ILE A 73 13.00 -16.36 -17.11
C ILE A 73 12.40 -17.28 -18.16
N PHE A 74 12.73 -18.55 -18.11
CA PHE A 74 12.23 -19.55 -19.05
C PHE A 74 10.71 -19.74 -18.91
N SER A 75 10.21 -20.02 -17.71
CA SER A 75 8.78 -20.33 -17.51
C SER A 75 7.87 -19.13 -17.80
N VAL A 76 8.22 -17.95 -17.32
CA VAL A 76 7.44 -16.73 -17.59
C VAL A 76 7.64 -16.26 -19.04
N GLY A 77 8.87 -16.36 -19.57
CA GLY A 77 9.16 -16.06 -20.97
C GLY A 77 8.39 -16.96 -21.94
N TYR A 78 8.29 -18.26 -21.62
CA TYR A 78 7.45 -19.19 -22.39
C TYR A 78 5.98 -18.75 -22.41
N TRP A 79 5.42 -18.37 -21.25
CA TRP A 79 4.05 -17.84 -21.18
C TRP A 79 3.87 -16.57 -22.03
N ILE A 80 4.82 -15.63 -21.95
CA ILE A 80 4.75 -14.39 -22.76
C ILE A 80 4.73 -14.68 -24.25
N LEU A 81 5.64 -15.55 -24.72
CA LEU A 81 5.83 -15.85 -26.14
C LEU A 81 4.70 -16.71 -26.73
N ASN A 82 4.10 -17.58 -25.92
CA ASN A 82 3.06 -18.49 -26.36
C ASN A 82 1.67 -18.12 -25.81
N PHE A 83 1.47 -16.88 -25.37
CA PHE A 83 0.24 -16.43 -24.69
C PHE A 83 -1.03 -16.77 -25.47
N GLU A 84 -1.09 -16.42 -26.74
CA GLU A 84 -2.25 -16.70 -27.59
C GLU A 84 -2.44 -18.21 -27.81
N ALA A 85 -1.37 -18.92 -28.14
CA ALA A 85 -1.42 -20.36 -28.36
C ALA A 85 -1.87 -21.15 -27.12
N ILE A 86 -1.44 -20.74 -25.92
CA ILE A 86 -1.87 -21.35 -24.66
C ILE A 86 -3.36 -21.07 -24.41
N ASN A 87 -3.83 -19.85 -24.65
CA ASN A 87 -5.24 -19.51 -24.49
C ASN A 87 -6.14 -20.32 -25.43
N TYR A 88 -5.72 -20.55 -26.70
CA TYR A 88 -6.48 -21.37 -27.65
C TYR A 88 -6.56 -22.84 -27.26
N ARG A 89 -5.58 -23.38 -26.53
CA ARG A 89 -5.58 -24.79 -26.10
C ARG A 89 -5.85 -24.98 -24.60
N THR A 90 -6.53 -24.02 -24.00
CA THR A 90 -6.96 -24.13 -22.59
C THR A 90 -7.83 -25.39 -22.38
N GLY A 91 -7.44 -26.26 -21.44
CA GLY A 91 -8.08 -27.54 -21.15
C GLY A 91 -7.52 -28.73 -21.96
N ILE A 92 -6.70 -28.47 -22.98
CA ILE A 92 -6.00 -29.47 -23.80
C ILE A 92 -4.50 -29.15 -23.90
N GLU A 93 -3.92 -28.68 -22.79
CA GLU A 93 -2.52 -28.28 -22.70
C GLU A 93 -1.59 -29.44 -23.02
N THR A 94 -0.52 -29.15 -23.75
CA THR A 94 0.50 -30.14 -24.08
C THR A 94 1.30 -30.59 -22.86
N PRO A 95 1.94 -31.76 -22.87
CA PRO A 95 2.83 -32.19 -21.78
C PRO A 95 3.95 -31.19 -21.50
N PHE A 96 4.39 -30.44 -22.52
CA PHE A 96 5.38 -29.38 -22.35
C PHE A 96 4.82 -28.17 -21.62
N ASP A 97 3.59 -27.72 -21.95
CA ASP A 97 2.89 -26.68 -21.21
C ASP A 97 2.74 -27.06 -19.73
N GLN A 98 2.34 -28.30 -19.47
CA GLN A 98 2.19 -28.83 -18.11
C GLN A 98 3.51 -28.78 -17.33
N ALA A 99 4.62 -29.21 -17.95
CA ALA A 99 5.94 -29.16 -17.32
C ALA A 99 6.37 -27.73 -16.99
N VAL A 100 6.16 -26.78 -17.90
CA VAL A 100 6.48 -25.35 -17.68
C VAL A 100 5.61 -24.77 -16.57
N ALA A 101 4.33 -25.10 -16.51
CA ALA A 101 3.42 -24.64 -15.46
C ALA A 101 3.84 -25.16 -14.08
N ILE A 102 4.21 -26.44 -13.97
CA ILE A 102 4.72 -27.03 -12.73
C ILE A 102 5.98 -26.28 -12.26
N ILE A 103 6.93 -26.03 -13.16
CA ILE A 103 8.14 -25.27 -12.85
C ILE A 103 7.77 -23.89 -12.32
N GLY A 104 6.86 -23.16 -13.00
CA GLY A 104 6.45 -21.83 -12.61
C GLY A 104 5.76 -21.76 -11.23
N VAL A 105 4.88 -22.73 -10.94
CA VAL A 105 4.19 -22.86 -9.64
C VAL A 105 5.21 -23.14 -8.52
N LEU A 106 6.13 -24.07 -8.72
CA LEU A 106 7.17 -24.40 -7.74
C LEU A 106 8.12 -23.22 -7.47
N ILE A 107 8.47 -22.45 -8.51
CA ILE A 107 9.25 -21.20 -8.35
C ILE A 107 8.48 -20.19 -7.51
N GLY A 108 7.17 -20.01 -7.74
CA GLY A 108 6.33 -19.13 -6.94
C GLY A 108 6.32 -19.50 -5.45
N ILE A 109 6.24 -20.79 -5.13
CA ILE A 109 6.34 -21.31 -3.77
C ILE A 109 7.72 -21.03 -3.16
N GLU A 110 8.80 -21.28 -3.89
CA GLU A 110 10.17 -21.05 -3.41
C GLU A 110 10.46 -19.57 -3.16
N LEU A 111 9.95 -18.67 -4.01
CA LEU A 111 10.05 -17.22 -3.81
C LEU A 111 9.35 -16.77 -2.51
N ALA A 112 8.12 -17.20 -2.30
CA ALA A 112 7.37 -16.88 -1.10
C ALA A 112 8.06 -17.44 0.15
N ARG A 113 8.64 -18.64 0.09
CA ARG A 113 9.42 -19.24 1.18
C ARG A 113 10.60 -18.36 1.60
N ARG A 114 11.31 -17.78 0.63
CA ARG A 114 12.49 -16.94 0.91
C ARG A 114 12.17 -15.58 1.48
N VAL A 115 11.06 -14.99 1.07
CA VAL A 115 10.75 -13.58 1.34
C VAL A 115 9.72 -13.42 2.46
N VAL A 116 8.67 -14.23 2.43
CA VAL A 116 7.51 -14.13 3.32
C VAL A 116 7.62 -15.11 4.49
N GLY A 117 8.01 -16.33 4.19
CA GLY A 117 8.22 -17.36 5.20
C GLY A 117 7.33 -18.60 5.04
N THR A 118 7.51 -19.54 5.97
CA THR A 118 6.98 -20.90 5.85
C THR A 118 5.45 -20.99 5.97
N VAL A 119 4.82 -20.13 6.78
CA VAL A 119 3.36 -20.16 7.00
C VAL A 119 2.60 -19.95 5.69
N PHE A 120 3.03 -18.96 4.91
CA PHE A 120 2.40 -18.64 3.62
C PHE A 120 2.59 -19.75 2.58
N VAL A 121 3.76 -20.38 2.61
CA VAL A 121 4.05 -21.56 1.75
C VAL A 121 3.18 -22.75 2.14
N ILE A 122 3.02 -23.03 3.43
CA ILE A 122 2.15 -24.11 3.91
C ILE A 122 0.71 -23.88 3.42
N MET A 123 0.19 -22.66 3.57
CA MET A 123 -1.16 -22.33 3.10
C MET A 123 -1.33 -22.54 1.59
N GLY A 124 -0.39 -22.04 0.78
CA GLY A 124 -0.41 -22.27 -0.67
C GLY A 124 -0.29 -23.73 -1.05
N THR A 125 0.54 -24.51 -0.33
CA THR A 125 0.72 -25.96 -0.57
C THR A 125 -0.53 -26.75 -0.17
N ILE A 126 -1.16 -26.43 0.95
CA ILE A 126 -2.42 -27.07 1.38
C ILE A 126 -3.51 -26.84 0.33
N LEU A 127 -3.65 -25.61 -0.16
CA LEU A 127 -4.64 -25.31 -1.19
C LEU A 127 -4.31 -25.99 -2.53
N LEU A 128 -3.03 -26.05 -2.90
CA LEU A 128 -2.62 -26.79 -4.10
C LEU A 128 -2.99 -28.27 -4.01
N LEU A 129 -2.74 -28.90 -2.85
CA LEU A 129 -3.14 -30.29 -2.60
C LEU A 129 -4.67 -30.44 -2.55
N TYR A 130 -5.37 -29.48 -1.97
CA TYR A 130 -6.83 -29.44 -1.99
C TYR A 130 -7.37 -29.41 -3.43
N GLY A 131 -6.78 -28.60 -4.32
CA GLY A 131 -7.16 -28.57 -5.74
C GLY A 131 -7.02 -29.95 -6.44
N VAL A 132 -6.06 -30.78 -6.00
CA VAL A 132 -5.86 -32.14 -6.54
C VAL A 132 -6.80 -33.14 -5.89
N TYR A 133 -6.91 -33.12 -4.56
CA TYR A 133 -7.60 -34.13 -3.78
C TYR A 133 -9.03 -33.72 -3.36
N GLY A 134 -9.65 -32.76 -4.05
CA GLY A 134 -10.97 -32.24 -3.73
C GLY A 134 -12.09 -33.27 -3.64
N ALA A 135 -12.01 -34.34 -4.46
CA ALA A 135 -12.98 -35.43 -4.44
C ALA A 135 -12.98 -36.28 -3.15
N TYR A 136 -11.91 -36.20 -2.37
CA TYR A 136 -11.77 -36.95 -1.11
C TYR A 136 -12.08 -36.08 0.13
N MET A 137 -12.48 -34.84 -0.08
CA MET A 137 -12.81 -33.91 1.00
C MET A 137 -14.22 -34.18 1.55
N PRO A 138 -14.55 -33.73 2.78
CA PRO A 138 -15.91 -33.75 3.31
C PRO A 138 -16.89 -33.05 2.37
N ASP A 139 -18.14 -33.53 2.31
CA ASP A 139 -19.19 -33.06 1.40
C ASP A 139 -19.32 -31.54 1.32
N LEU A 140 -19.15 -30.86 2.46
CA LEU A 140 -19.25 -29.40 2.57
C LEU A 140 -18.23 -28.64 1.69
N ILE A 141 -17.04 -29.20 1.51
CA ILE A 141 -15.94 -28.60 0.78
C ILE A 141 -15.43 -29.49 -0.35
N ALA A 142 -16.20 -30.54 -0.71
CA ALA A 142 -15.84 -31.45 -1.78
C ALA A 142 -15.97 -30.78 -3.16
N HIS A 143 -15.06 -31.10 -4.06
CA HIS A 143 -15.17 -30.75 -5.48
C HIS A 143 -14.53 -31.85 -6.33
N ALA A 144 -14.74 -31.81 -7.65
CA ALA A 144 -14.32 -32.89 -8.55
C ALA A 144 -12.84 -33.29 -8.44
N GLY A 145 -11.98 -32.34 -8.04
CA GLY A 145 -10.53 -32.51 -8.09
C GLY A 145 -10.00 -32.52 -9.53
N ASP A 146 -8.68 -32.49 -9.67
CA ASP A 146 -8.04 -32.56 -10.98
C ASP A 146 -6.64 -33.17 -10.83
N THR A 147 -6.01 -33.55 -11.95
CA THR A 147 -4.62 -34.01 -11.88
C THR A 147 -3.68 -32.89 -11.51
N PHE A 148 -2.59 -33.18 -10.81
CA PHE A 148 -1.60 -32.20 -10.41
C PHE A 148 -1.12 -31.30 -11.56
N PRO A 149 -0.79 -31.82 -12.76
CA PRO A 149 -0.43 -30.99 -13.90
C PRO A 149 -1.55 -30.04 -14.34
N GLN A 150 -2.81 -30.49 -14.36
CA GLN A 150 -3.96 -29.65 -14.74
C GLN A 150 -4.23 -28.54 -13.73
N VAL A 151 -4.12 -28.83 -12.43
CA VAL A 151 -4.19 -27.79 -11.39
C VAL A 151 -3.07 -26.75 -11.59
N CYS A 152 -1.84 -27.19 -11.87
CA CYS A 152 -0.72 -26.28 -12.13
C CYS A 152 -0.94 -25.44 -13.40
N THR A 153 -1.46 -26.00 -14.51
CA THR A 153 -1.76 -25.23 -15.72
C THR A 153 -2.87 -24.21 -15.48
N SER A 154 -3.92 -24.58 -14.75
CA SER A 154 -5.00 -23.68 -14.37
C SER A 154 -4.47 -22.50 -13.52
N ILE A 155 -3.59 -22.75 -12.56
CA ILE A 155 -3.01 -21.72 -11.70
C ILE A 155 -2.00 -20.85 -12.46
N PHE A 156 -1.18 -21.44 -13.32
CA PHE A 156 -0.09 -20.70 -13.96
C PHE A 156 -0.53 -19.91 -15.18
N TYR A 157 -1.45 -20.42 -15.98
CA TYR A 157 -1.82 -19.79 -17.25
C TYR A 157 -3.12 -19.00 -17.24
N LYS A 158 -4.09 -19.35 -16.38
CA LYS A 158 -5.39 -18.65 -16.37
C LYS A 158 -5.32 -17.29 -15.67
N SER A 159 -6.30 -16.45 -15.99
CA SER A 159 -6.42 -15.06 -15.50
C SER A 159 -6.60 -14.94 -13.98
N ASP A 160 -7.01 -16.01 -13.30
CA ASP A 160 -7.25 -16.01 -11.85
C ASP A 160 -6.05 -16.54 -11.05
N GLY A 161 -5.00 -16.98 -11.75
CA GLY A 161 -3.79 -17.54 -11.17
C GLY A 161 -2.64 -16.55 -10.97
N VAL A 162 -1.42 -17.02 -11.25
CA VAL A 162 -0.18 -16.27 -11.04
C VAL A 162 -0.16 -14.93 -11.79
N PHE A 163 -0.62 -14.91 -13.04
CA PHE A 163 -0.72 -13.69 -13.85
C PHE A 163 -2.07 -12.98 -13.72
N GLY A 164 -2.84 -13.30 -12.69
CA GLY A 164 -4.16 -12.77 -12.41
C GLY A 164 -4.17 -11.36 -11.82
N ILE A 165 -5.19 -11.12 -10.98
CA ILE A 165 -5.47 -9.81 -10.37
C ILE A 165 -4.25 -9.23 -9.66
N MET A 166 -3.53 -10.06 -8.88
CA MET A 166 -2.37 -9.58 -8.12
C MET A 166 -1.26 -9.08 -9.04
N ALA A 167 -0.88 -9.86 -10.07
CA ALA A 167 0.15 -9.45 -11.03
C ALA A 167 -0.28 -8.19 -11.80
N ASN A 168 -1.57 -8.09 -12.17
CA ASN A 168 -2.12 -6.94 -12.86
C ASN A 168 -2.02 -5.67 -12.02
N VAL A 169 -2.52 -5.69 -10.80
CA VAL A 169 -2.49 -4.52 -9.90
C VAL A 169 -1.07 -4.09 -9.57
N LEU A 170 -0.17 -5.05 -9.33
CA LEU A 170 1.22 -4.75 -9.03
C LEU A 170 1.93 -4.10 -10.22
N ALA A 171 1.71 -4.61 -11.42
CA ALA A 171 2.30 -4.08 -12.64
C ALA A 171 1.71 -2.72 -13.06
N THR A 172 0.39 -2.53 -12.91
CA THR A 172 -0.31 -1.34 -13.39
C THR A 172 -0.19 -0.15 -12.45
N TYR A 173 -0.27 -0.40 -11.14
CA TYR A 173 -0.39 0.67 -10.15
C TYR A 173 0.72 0.63 -9.09
N VAL A 174 0.85 -0.50 -8.39
CA VAL A 174 1.64 -0.55 -7.16
C VAL A 174 3.10 -0.23 -7.41
N ILE A 175 3.70 -0.77 -8.47
CA ILE A 175 5.10 -0.51 -8.79
C ILE A 175 5.38 0.98 -8.98
N LEU A 176 4.49 1.69 -9.67
CA LEU A 176 4.64 3.12 -9.94
C LEU A 176 4.55 3.96 -8.67
N PHE A 177 3.64 3.60 -7.75
CA PHE A 177 3.52 4.31 -6.47
C PHE A 177 4.63 3.97 -5.48
N VAL A 178 5.14 2.73 -5.49
CA VAL A 178 6.32 2.35 -4.70
C VAL A 178 7.56 3.10 -5.21
N LEU A 179 7.72 3.22 -6.52
CA LEU A 179 8.76 4.05 -7.14
C LEU A 179 8.57 5.52 -6.76
N PHE A 180 7.35 6.07 -6.90
CA PHE A 180 7.06 7.44 -6.47
C PHE A 180 7.46 7.68 -5.01
N GLY A 181 7.12 6.77 -4.09
CA GLY A 181 7.52 6.86 -2.68
C GLY A 181 9.04 6.94 -2.50
N ALA A 182 9.81 6.13 -3.24
CA ALA A 182 11.27 6.14 -3.21
C ALA A 182 11.87 7.46 -3.76
N PHE A 183 11.29 8.00 -4.84
CA PHE A 183 11.70 9.30 -5.37
C PHE A 183 11.34 10.45 -4.43
N LEU A 184 10.19 10.40 -3.79
CA LEU A 184 9.76 11.41 -2.83
C LEU A 184 10.64 11.39 -1.56
N GLU A 185 11.03 10.23 -1.07
CA GLU A 185 11.98 10.11 0.05
C GLU A 185 13.31 10.81 -0.29
N LYS A 186 13.81 10.59 -1.49
CA LYS A 186 15.07 11.20 -1.97
C LYS A 186 14.95 12.69 -2.32
N SER A 187 13.74 13.20 -2.54
CA SER A 187 13.52 14.63 -2.81
C SER A 187 13.69 15.52 -1.59
N GLY A 188 13.79 14.94 -0.37
CA GLY A 188 13.87 15.68 0.88
C GLY A 188 12.51 16.00 1.54
N ALA A 189 11.40 15.59 0.92
CA ALA A 189 10.05 15.86 1.43
C ALA A 189 9.80 15.27 2.84
N GLN A 190 10.46 14.17 3.18
CA GLN A 190 10.34 13.54 4.51
C GLN A 190 10.63 14.53 5.65
N ARG A 191 11.61 15.40 5.48
CA ARG A 191 11.98 16.40 6.49
C ARG A 191 10.84 17.38 6.75
N PHE A 192 10.21 17.87 5.70
CA PHE A 192 9.04 18.77 5.82
C PHE A 192 7.89 18.12 6.61
N PHE A 193 7.61 16.82 6.40
CA PHE A 193 6.53 16.11 7.09
C PHE A 193 6.78 15.91 8.60
N ILE A 194 8.01 16.15 9.07
CA ILE A 194 8.36 16.14 10.50
C ILE A 194 8.44 17.58 11.03
N ASP A 195 9.16 18.46 10.35
CA ASP A 195 9.47 19.81 10.83
C ASP A 195 8.20 20.68 10.91
N PHE A 196 7.31 20.61 9.92
CA PHE A 196 6.07 21.38 9.92
C PHE A 196 5.11 21.00 11.08
N PRO A 197 4.76 19.72 11.32
CA PRO A 197 3.97 19.34 12.50
C PRO A 197 4.66 19.66 13.82
N LEU A 198 5.99 19.56 13.90
CA LEU A 198 6.76 19.89 15.09
C LEU A 198 6.59 21.36 15.45
N ALA A 199 6.71 22.26 14.48
CA ALA A 199 6.51 23.68 14.69
C ALA A 199 5.04 24.02 15.02
N ALA A 200 4.07 23.33 14.39
CA ALA A 200 2.64 23.62 14.56
C ALA A 200 2.06 23.14 15.91
N VAL A 201 2.42 21.94 16.34
CA VAL A 201 1.80 21.30 17.52
C VAL A 201 2.79 20.78 18.55
N GLY A 202 4.08 20.81 18.28
CA GLY A 202 5.12 20.21 19.14
C GLY A 202 5.13 20.74 20.57
N HIS A 203 4.85 22.02 20.77
CA HIS A 203 4.81 22.70 22.08
C HIS A 203 3.54 22.42 22.90
N LYS A 204 2.51 21.83 22.29
CA LYS A 204 1.22 21.59 22.96
C LYS A 204 1.30 20.36 23.90
N ILE A 205 0.26 20.18 24.74
CA ILE A 205 0.11 18.96 25.55
C ILE A 205 0.14 17.74 24.64
N GLY A 206 1.07 16.82 24.89
CA GLY A 206 1.32 15.66 24.05
C GLY A 206 1.91 16.00 22.68
N GLY A 207 2.50 17.19 22.54
CA GLY A 207 3.03 17.69 21.26
C GLY A 207 3.86 16.68 20.50
N PRO A 208 4.94 16.10 21.07
CA PRO A 208 5.76 15.13 20.36
C PRO A 208 5.01 13.91 19.83
N ALA A 209 4.03 13.42 20.56
CA ALA A 209 3.22 12.28 20.12
C ALA A 209 2.15 12.70 19.07
N LYS A 210 1.64 13.93 19.16
CA LYS A 210 0.77 14.51 18.10
C LYS A 210 1.53 14.74 16.81
N VAL A 211 2.79 15.14 16.89
CA VAL A 211 3.71 15.22 15.73
C VAL A 211 3.86 13.85 15.08
N SER A 212 4.08 12.80 15.88
CA SER A 212 4.13 11.42 15.39
C SER A 212 2.84 11.06 14.61
N VAL A 213 1.66 11.35 15.16
CA VAL A 213 0.38 11.03 14.50
C VAL A 213 0.23 11.76 13.15
N ILE A 214 0.53 13.06 13.10
CA ILE A 214 0.41 13.85 11.87
C ILE A 214 1.47 13.44 10.85
N ALA A 215 2.73 13.34 11.28
CA ALA A 215 3.85 12.97 10.40
C ALA A 215 3.65 11.58 9.80
N SER A 216 3.27 10.60 10.63
CA SER A 216 3.02 9.23 10.18
C SER A 216 1.77 9.11 9.31
N GLY A 217 0.74 9.93 9.53
CA GLY A 217 -0.41 10.01 8.64
C GLY A 217 -0.03 10.54 7.26
N LEU A 218 0.76 11.61 7.20
CA LEU A 218 1.22 12.21 5.95
C LEU A 218 2.23 11.32 5.22
N PHE A 219 3.27 10.84 5.89
CA PHE A 219 4.28 10.00 5.29
C PHE A 219 3.74 8.61 4.94
N GLY A 220 2.86 8.07 5.79
CA GLY A 220 2.23 6.77 5.59
C GLY A 220 1.33 6.74 4.35
N SER A 221 0.63 7.85 4.04
CA SER A 221 -0.19 7.94 2.81
C SER A 221 0.62 7.76 1.52
N ILE A 222 1.94 7.86 1.61
CA ILE A 222 2.89 7.72 0.50
C ILE A 222 3.56 6.35 0.52
N SER A 223 4.05 5.93 1.71
CA SER A 223 4.84 4.70 1.84
C SER A 223 4.01 3.44 1.64
N GLY A 224 2.70 3.50 1.92
CA GLY A 224 1.78 2.37 1.80
C GLY A 224 2.16 1.15 2.65
N SER A 225 3.00 1.33 3.70
CA SER A 225 3.46 0.25 4.58
C SER A 225 3.57 0.73 6.02
N ALA A 226 2.73 0.20 6.90
CA ALA A 226 2.75 0.54 8.32
C ALA A 226 4.11 0.25 8.98
N ILE A 227 4.77 -0.85 8.60
CA ILE A 227 6.09 -1.23 9.13
C ILE A 227 7.16 -0.24 8.67
N ALA A 228 7.23 0.04 7.36
CA ALA A 228 8.20 0.97 6.80
C ALA A 228 8.00 2.38 7.38
N ASN A 229 6.75 2.82 7.52
CA ASN A 229 6.39 4.08 8.15
C ASN A 229 6.86 4.14 9.61
N THR A 230 6.54 3.12 10.43
CA THR A 230 7.00 3.02 11.82
C THR A 230 8.52 3.10 11.94
N VAL A 231 9.27 2.48 11.03
CA VAL A 231 10.74 2.53 11.05
C VAL A 231 11.26 3.91 10.65
N SER A 232 10.71 4.50 9.58
CA SER A 232 11.19 5.76 9.02
C SER A 232 10.87 6.96 9.92
N THR A 233 9.59 7.14 10.27
CA THR A 233 9.16 8.26 11.14
C THR A 233 9.50 8.00 12.59
N GLY A 234 9.37 6.75 13.07
CA GLY A 234 9.64 6.36 14.44
C GLY A 234 11.10 6.49 14.85
N ALA A 235 12.04 6.43 13.90
CA ALA A 235 13.44 6.72 14.20
C ALA A 235 13.64 8.12 14.80
N PHE A 236 12.78 9.09 14.46
CA PHE A 236 12.80 10.46 14.96
C PHE A 236 11.76 10.70 16.07
N THR A 237 10.52 10.25 15.86
CA THR A 237 9.38 10.57 16.73
C THR A 237 9.44 9.80 18.05
N ILE A 238 9.87 8.54 18.06
CA ILE A 238 9.97 7.74 19.30
C ILE A 238 11.00 8.32 20.27
N PRO A 239 12.25 8.64 19.87
CA PRO A 239 13.20 9.34 20.75
C PRO A 239 12.66 10.69 21.24
N MET A 240 12.00 11.47 20.38
CA MET A 240 11.39 12.76 20.75
C MET A 240 10.28 12.59 21.80
N MET A 241 9.40 11.59 21.67
CA MET A 241 8.37 11.28 22.66
C MET A 241 8.98 10.86 24.00
N LYS A 242 10.03 10.02 23.97
CA LYS A 242 10.74 9.59 25.19
C LYS A 242 11.40 10.78 25.91
N LYS A 243 12.04 11.68 25.17
CA LYS A 243 12.65 12.90 25.73
C LYS A 243 11.60 13.77 26.42
N ALA A 244 10.39 13.86 25.87
CA ALA A 244 9.27 14.61 26.44
C ALA A 244 8.62 13.95 27.67
N GLY A 245 9.00 12.72 28.02
CA GLY A 245 8.52 12.01 29.22
C GLY A 245 7.51 10.88 28.95
N PHE A 246 7.24 10.51 27.72
CA PHE A 246 6.48 9.31 27.44
C PHE A 246 7.27 8.06 27.82
N ARG A 247 6.61 7.09 28.46
CA ARG A 247 7.21 5.79 28.77
C ARG A 247 7.65 5.09 27.48
N PRO A 248 8.78 4.35 27.45
CA PRO A 248 9.31 3.74 26.23
C PRO A 248 8.28 2.88 25.46
N HIS A 249 7.53 2.00 26.16
CA HIS A 249 6.51 1.16 25.53
C HIS A 249 5.31 1.97 25.01
N VAL A 250 5.01 3.12 25.62
CA VAL A 250 3.94 4.02 25.15
C VAL A 250 4.40 4.74 23.88
N ALA A 251 5.59 5.32 23.88
CA ALA A 251 6.16 5.93 22.68
C ALA A 251 6.28 4.93 21.51
N GLY A 252 6.79 3.73 21.81
CA GLY A 252 6.89 2.63 20.85
C GLY A 252 5.55 2.10 20.34
N GLY A 253 4.46 2.25 21.10
CA GLY A 253 3.11 1.81 20.71
C GLY A 253 2.31 2.88 19.96
N ILE A 254 2.50 4.16 20.28
CA ILE A 254 1.83 5.28 19.60
C ILE A 254 2.26 5.33 18.12
N GLU A 255 3.54 5.19 17.84
CA GLU A 255 4.06 5.31 16.47
C GLU A 255 3.48 4.25 15.51
N PRO A 256 3.44 2.95 15.81
CA PRO A 256 2.78 1.96 14.95
C PRO A 256 1.28 2.22 14.79
N ALA A 257 0.59 2.62 15.87
CA ALA A 257 -0.83 2.98 15.79
C ALA A 257 -1.06 4.18 14.85
N ALA A 258 -0.17 5.18 14.89
CA ALA A 258 -0.19 6.30 13.95
C ALA A 258 0.14 5.85 12.52
N SER A 259 1.13 4.98 12.36
CA SER A 259 1.64 4.52 11.06
C SER A 259 0.62 3.76 10.23
N ILE A 260 -0.31 3.04 10.87
CA ILE A 260 -1.41 2.34 10.18
C ILE A 260 -2.32 3.33 9.44
N SER A 261 -2.51 4.55 9.94
CA SER A 261 -3.36 5.54 9.27
C SER A 261 -2.98 5.77 7.81
N GLY A 262 -1.69 5.64 7.49
CA GLY A 262 -1.18 5.77 6.15
C GLY A 262 -1.70 4.71 5.16
N MET A 263 -2.12 3.55 5.67
CA MET A 263 -2.69 2.50 4.82
C MET A 263 -4.09 2.88 4.30
N PHE A 264 -4.82 3.73 5.02
CA PHE A 264 -6.17 4.18 4.63
C PHE A 264 -6.18 5.59 4.06
N MET A 265 -5.14 6.37 4.31
CA MET A 265 -5.10 7.79 3.98
C MET A 265 -4.84 7.99 2.48
N PRO A 266 -5.78 8.61 1.74
CA PRO A 266 -5.51 9.06 0.39
C PRO A 266 -4.31 10.04 0.33
N PRO A 267 -3.60 10.15 -0.81
CA PRO A 267 -4.01 9.66 -2.14
C PRO A 267 -3.64 8.22 -2.47
N ILE A 268 -2.68 7.57 -1.79
CA ILE A 268 -2.18 6.27 -2.24
C ILE A 268 -2.84 5.09 -1.53
N MET A 269 -3.12 5.19 -0.22
CA MET A 269 -3.82 4.16 0.55
C MET A 269 -3.14 2.79 0.54
N GLY A 270 -1.83 2.74 0.32
CA GLY A 270 -1.13 1.49 0.06
C GLY A 270 -1.64 0.78 -1.21
N ALA A 271 -1.20 -0.46 -1.41
CA ALA A 271 -1.62 -1.24 -2.59
C ALA A 271 -3.08 -1.74 -2.50
N GLY A 272 -3.67 -1.79 -1.31
CA GLY A 272 -5.02 -2.31 -1.11
C GLY A 272 -6.12 -1.50 -1.79
N GLY A 273 -5.99 -0.18 -1.83
CA GLY A 273 -6.93 0.68 -2.54
C GLY A 273 -6.97 0.42 -4.05
N PHE A 274 -5.82 0.09 -4.67
CA PHE A 274 -5.75 -0.28 -6.08
C PHE A 274 -6.31 -1.68 -6.35
N ILE A 275 -6.08 -2.63 -5.44
CA ILE A 275 -6.69 -3.96 -5.51
C ILE A 275 -8.22 -3.83 -5.40
N MET A 276 -8.71 -2.96 -4.51
CA MET A 276 -10.14 -2.67 -4.37
C MET A 276 -10.72 -2.11 -5.68
N ALA A 277 -10.03 -1.18 -6.34
CA ALA A 277 -10.45 -0.64 -7.62
C ALA A 277 -10.56 -1.72 -8.71
N GLU A 278 -9.62 -2.64 -8.76
CA GLU A 278 -9.62 -3.76 -9.71
C GLU A 278 -10.73 -4.77 -9.41
N LEU A 279 -10.94 -5.13 -8.14
CA LEU A 279 -11.98 -6.09 -7.74
C LEU A 279 -13.41 -5.56 -7.97
N THR A 280 -13.62 -4.26 -7.69
CA THR A 280 -14.95 -3.64 -7.79
C THR A 280 -15.24 -3.03 -9.16
N GLY A 281 -14.24 -2.91 -10.05
CA GLY A 281 -14.35 -2.16 -11.30
C GLY A 281 -14.61 -0.65 -11.11
N MET A 282 -14.51 -0.14 -9.88
CA MET A 282 -14.77 1.27 -9.58
C MET A 282 -13.55 2.14 -9.87
N PRO A 283 -13.75 3.39 -10.35
CA PRO A 283 -12.66 4.34 -10.47
C PRO A 283 -11.98 4.58 -9.12
N TYR A 284 -10.65 4.56 -9.10
CA TYR A 284 -9.88 4.75 -7.87
C TYR A 284 -10.19 6.06 -7.15
N SER A 285 -10.52 7.13 -7.88
CA SER A 285 -10.96 8.41 -7.32
C SER A 285 -12.19 8.29 -6.42
N LYS A 286 -13.14 7.40 -6.78
CA LYS A 286 -14.33 7.14 -5.94
C LYS A 286 -13.93 6.44 -4.63
N ILE A 287 -13.02 5.48 -4.70
CA ILE A 287 -12.49 4.78 -3.51
C ILE A 287 -11.75 5.76 -2.61
N MET A 288 -10.92 6.65 -3.18
CA MET A 288 -10.27 7.73 -2.42
C MET A 288 -11.27 8.59 -1.67
N LEU A 289 -12.34 9.06 -2.34
CA LEU A 289 -13.35 9.91 -1.71
C LEU A 289 -14.04 9.20 -0.53
N VAL A 290 -14.41 7.93 -0.72
CA VAL A 290 -15.01 7.12 0.37
C VAL A 290 -14.05 6.94 1.54
N ALA A 291 -12.77 6.83 1.29
CA ALA A 291 -11.75 6.59 2.32
C ALA A 291 -11.37 7.83 3.13
N ILE A 292 -11.54 9.06 2.61
CA ILE A 292 -11.06 10.30 3.25
C ILE A 292 -11.61 10.45 4.67
N PHE A 293 -12.93 10.42 4.82
CA PHE A 293 -13.55 10.66 6.12
C PHE A 293 -13.22 9.56 7.14
N PRO A 294 -13.35 8.26 6.82
CA PRO A 294 -12.91 7.18 7.71
C PRO A 294 -11.44 7.31 8.15
N ALA A 295 -10.53 7.60 7.22
CA ALA A 295 -9.12 7.77 7.52
C ALA A 295 -8.87 8.96 8.47
N LEU A 296 -9.53 10.09 8.23
CA LEU A 296 -9.45 11.25 9.12
C LEU A 296 -9.99 10.94 10.52
N MET A 297 -11.06 10.14 10.62
CA MET A 297 -11.61 9.73 11.91
C MET A 297 -10.67 8.78 12.66
N TYR A 298 -9.97 7.90 11.94
CA TYR A 298 -8.91 7.09 12.54
C TYR A 298 -7.79 7.96 13.11
N VAL A 299 -7.24 8.87 12.31
CA VAL A 299 -6.18 9.81 12.75
C VAL A 299 -6.66 10.65 13.94
N PHE A 300 -7.89 11.16 13.87
CA PHE A 300 -8.50 11.94 14.96
C PHE A 300 -8.63 11.12 16.24
N SER A 301 -9.04 9.86 16.15
CA SER A 301 -9.12 8.94 17.30
C SER A 301 -7.75 8.76 17.97
N VAL A 302 -6.71 8.44 17.19
CA VAL A 302 -5.35 8.28 17.73
C VAL A 302 -4.85 9.60 18.32
N PHE A 303 -5.08 10.72 17.66
CA PHE A 303 -4.70 12.07 18.13
C PHE A 303 -5.36 12.43 19.46
N MET A 304 -6.65 12.12 19.63
CA MET A 304 -7.36 12.36 20.88
C MET A 304 -6.90 11.41 22.00
N MET A 305 -6.68 10.14 21.69
CA MET A 305 -6.13 9.19 22.66
C MET A 305 -4.75 9.65 23.18
N VAL A 306 -3.88 10.10 22.29
CA VAL A 306 -2.57 10.69 22.63
C VAL A 306 -2.71 11.95 23.48
N HIS A 307 -3.67 12.82 23.14
CA HIS A 307 -3.93 14.03 23.91
C HIS A 307 -4.33 13.69 25.36
N TYR A 308 -5.25 12.75 25.55
CA TYR A 308 -5.70 12.38 26.88
C TYR A 308 -4.63 11.62 27.66
N GLU A 309 -3.86 10.74 27.05
CA GLU A 309 -2.71 10.07 27.67
C GLU A 309 -1.69 11.13 28.18
N ALA A 310 -1.33 12.09 27.35
CA ALA A 310 -0.41 13.16 27.71
C ALA A 310 -0.96 14.07 28.81
N LYS A 311 -2.27 14.39 28.77
CA LYS A 311 -2.94 15.17 29.81
C LYS A 311 -2.96 14.43 31.14
N MET A 312 -3.12 13.10 31.13
CA MET A 312 -3.11 12.27 32.34
C MET A 312 -1.76 12.34 33.05
N TYR A 313 -0.66 12.38 32.31
CA TYR A 313 0.72 12.41 32.87
C TYR A 313 1.37 13.80 32.81
N ASN A 314 0.62 14.85 32.42
CA ASN A 314 1.10 16.24 32.26
C ASN A 314 2.34 16.36 31.36
N ILE A 315 2.37 15.59 30.27
CA ILE A 315 3.48 15.61 29.32
C ILE A 315 3.28 16.75 28.33
N ARG A 316 4.28 17.62 28.20
CA ARG A 316 4.32 18.73 27.24
C ARG A 316 5.58 18.64 26.38
N GLY A 317 5.52 19.16 25.17
CA GLY A 317 6.70 19.31 24.32
C GLY A 317 7.35 20.67 24.46
N GLU A 318 8.52 20.79 23.87
CA GLU A 318 9.28 22.03 23.78
C GLU A 318 8.83 22.85 22.56
N LYS A 319 8.99 24.17 22.61
CA LYS A 319 8.69 25.05 21.47
C LYS A 319 9.79 24.90 20.42
N SER A 320 9.39 24.77 19.16
CA SER A 320 10.35 24.80 18.04
C SER A 320 10.94 26.20 17.90
N GLU A 321 12.18 26.29 17.46
CA GLU A 321 12.86 27.57 17.14
C GLU A 321 12.20 28.25 15.94
N GLU A 322 11.78 27.49 14.94
CA GLU A 322 11.13 27.99 13.73
C GLU A 322 9.60 27.98 13.87
N SER A 323 8.93 28.97 13.28
CA SER A 323 7.47 29.02 13.25
C SER A 323 6.91 28.15 12.13
N ALA A 324 5.72 27.55 12.36
CA ALA A 324 5.04 26.74 11.34
C ALA A 324 4.77 27.53 10.04
N SER A 325 4.47 28.84 10.17
CA SER A 325 4.26 29.74 9.02
C SER A 325 5.53 29.93 8.21
N GLN A 326 6.68 30.01 8.86
CA GLN A 326 7.98 30.16 8.18
C GLN A 326 8.34 28.87 7.44
N ILE A 327 8.27 27.71 8.10
CA ILE A 327 8.52 26.41 7.48
C ILE A 327 7.59 26.19 6.28
N LEU A 328 6.31 26.54 6.42
CA LEU A 328 5.35 26.41 5.31
C LEU A 328 5.74 27.31 4.13
N LYS A 329 6.14 28.57 4.36
CA LYS A 329 6.56 29.48 3.29
C LYS A 329 7.83 29.00 2.57
N GLU A 330 8.78 28.44 3.30
CA GLU A 330 10.07 28.03 2.76
C GLU A 330 10.02 26.64 2.11
N GLN A 331 9.20 25.73 2.66
CA GLN A 331 9.24 24.30 2.32
C GLN A 331 7.94 23.76 1.70
N TRP A 332 6.90 24.57 1.45
CA TRP A 332 5.61 24.12 0.90
C TRP A 332 5.74 23.30 -0.41
N VAL A 333 6.80 23.58 -1.18
CA VAL A 333 7.10 22.89 -2.45
C VAL A 333 7.24 21.39 -2.27
N TYR A 334 7.63 20.90 -1.07
CA TYR A 334 7.71 19.48 -0.79
C TYR A 334 6.34 18.79 -0.69
N THR A 335 5.25 19.54 -0.56
CA THR A 335 3.88 18.99 -0.65
C THR A 335 3.40 18.82 -2.09
N ALA A 336 4.07 19.49 -3.03
CA ALA A 336 3.66 19.59 -4.41
C ALA A 336 3.45 18.22 -5.11
N PRO A 337 4.33 17.21 -4.98
CA PRO A 337 4.11 15.92 -5.60
C PRO A 337 2.80 15.26 -5.17
N LEU A 338 2.45 15.37 -3.88
CA LEU A 338 1.20 14.82 -3.35
C LEU A 338 -0.03 15.58 -3.85
N ILE A 339 0.04 16.90 -3.86
CA ILE A 339 -1.05 17.77 -4.36
C ILE A 339 -1.29 17.47 -5.85
N VAL A 340 -0.23 17.37 -6.66
CA VAL A 340 -0.31 17.07 -8.09
C VAL A 340 -0.97 15.73 -8.32
N ILE A 341 -0.50 14.66 -7.66
CA ILE A 341 -1.10 13.33 -7.79
C ILE A 341 -2.58 13.36 -7.40
N THR A 342 -2.91 13.96 -6.25
CA THR A 342 -4.28 14.02 -5.74
C THR A 342 -5.22 14.73 -6.73
N ILE A 343 -4.80 15.88 -7.26
CA ILE A 343 -5.61 16.64 -8.23
C ILE A 343 -5.78 15.84 -9.52
N LEU A 344 -4.70 15.27 -10.07
CA LEU A 344 -4.78 14.47 -11.30
C LEU A 344 -5.74 13.30 -11.14
N MET A 345 -5.67 12.57 -10.03
CA MET A 345 -6.57 11.44 -9.77
C MET A 345 -8.03 11.88 -9.59
N LEU A 346 -8.29 12.97 -8.86
CA LEU A 346 -9.64 13.50 -8.68
C LEU A 346 -10.23 14.08 -9.97
N THR A 347 -9.40 14.56 -10.89
CA THR A 347 -9.82 15.04 -12.21
C THR A 347 -9.98 13.93 -13.25
N GLY A 348 -9.80 12.65 -12.87
CA GLY A 348 -10.10 11.49 -13.69
C GLY A 348 -8.92 10.95 -14.53
N PHE A 349 -7.70 11.42 -14.28
CA PHE A 349 -6.51 10.78 -14.84
C PHE A 349 -6.24 9.42 -14.20
N SER A 350 -5.64 8.51 -14.96
CA SER A 350 -5.29 7.18 -14.42
C SER A 350 -4.29 7.30 -13.26
N PRO A 351 -4.36 6.41 -12.26
CA PRO A 351 -3.40 6.40 -11.16
C PRO A 351 -1.95 6.26 -11.64
N GLY A 352 -1.71 5.42 -12.65
CA GLY A 352 -0.37 5.23 -13.24
C GLY A 352 0.19 6.52 -13.85
N TYR A 353 -0.60 7.22 -14.65
CA TYR A 353 -0.22 8.52 -15.20
C TYR A 353 0.08 9.54 -14.09
N SER A 354 -0.79 9.61 -13.09
CA SER A 354 -0.63 10.52 -11.95
C SER A 354 0.65 10.25 -11.16
N ALA A 355 1.00 8.97 -10.98
CA ALA A 355 2.24 8.57 -10.32
C ALA A 355 3.50 9.01 -11.09
N ILE A 356 3.50 8.89 -12.42
CA ILE A 356 4.62 9.33 -13.26
C ILE A 356 4.83 10.85 -13.19
N ILE A 357 3.75 11.62 -13.27
CA ILE A 357 3.84 13.08 -13.09
C ILE A 357 4.31 13.42 -11.67
N GLY A 358 3.87 12.66 -10.66
CA GLY A 358 4.38 12.77 -9.29
C GLY A 358 5.88 12.49 -9.19
N ILE A 359 6.40 11.43 -9.85
CA ILE A 359 7.84 11.14 -9.93
C ILE A 359 8.59 12.29 -10.60
N ALA A 360 8.09 12.78 -11.73
CA ALA A 360 8.69 13.92 -12.42
C ALA A 360 8.75 15.16 -11.51
N THR A 361 7.68 15.41 -10.73
CA THR A 361 7.63 16.50 -9.74
C THR A 361 8.67 16.27 -8.64
N CYS A 362 8.84 15.04 -8.13
CA CYS A 362 9.87 14.71 -7.15
C CYS A 362 11.28 14.97 -7.68
N ILE A 363 11.57 14.56 -8.91
CA ILE A 363 12.86 14.83 -9.57
C ILE A 363 13.07 16.33 -9.67
N ALA A 364 12.05 17.06 -10.03
CA ALA A 364 12.10 18.50 -10.17
C ALA A 364 12.43 19.24 -8.86
N ILE A 365 11.85 18.82 -7.74
CA ILE A 365 12.09 19.45 -6.43
C ILE A 365 13.36 18.95 -5.73
N SER A 366 13.93 17.80 -6.13
CA SER A 366 15.11 17.19 -5.49
C SER A 366 16.38 18.02 -5.57
N HIS A 367 16.38 19.08 -6.38
CA HIS A 367 17.49 20.01 -6.56
C HIS A 367 17.50 21.18 -5.60
N LYS A 368 16.49 21.30 -4.73
CA LYS A 368 16.48 22.34 -3.69
C LYS A 368 17.35 21.92 -2.52
N THR A 369 18.31 22.75 -2.21
CA THR A 369 18.90 22.82 -0.88
C THR A 369 18.17 23.87 -0.06
N PRO A 370 18.18 23.81 1.28
CA PRO A 370 17.60 24.85 2.14
C PRO A 370 18.11 26.28 1.82
N GLU A 371 19.28 26.38 1.20
CA GLU A 371 19.96 27.63 0.84
C GLU A 371 19.55 28.17 -0.54
N THR A 372 18.89 27.40 -1.40
CA THR A 372 18.49 27.87 -2.73
C THR A 372 17.06 28.44 -2.70
N LYS A 373 16.93 29.73 -3.04
CA LYS A 373 15.64 30.42 -3.24
C LYS A 373 14.76 29.66 -4.22
N THR A 374 13.44 29.74 -4.02
CA THR A 374 12.40 29.11 -4.84
C THR A 374 12.66 29.35 -6.32
N ASP A 375 12.96 28.29 -7.07
CA ASP A 375 13.09 28.42 -8.52
C ASP A 375 11.67 28.63 -9.10
N LEU A 376 11.38 29.84 -9.51
CA LEU A 376 10.09 30.24 -10.12
C LEU A 376 9.68 29.32 -11.28
N THR A 377 10.66 28.72 -11.97
CA THR A 377 10.41 27.77 -13.08
C THR A 377 9.60 26.56 -12.61
N MET A 378 9.83 26.09 -11.36
CA MET A 378 9.08 24.96 -10.78
C MET A 378 7.66 25.35 -10.39
N VAL A 379 7.48 26.54 -9.85
CA VAL A 379 6.15 27.10 -9.56
C VAL A 379 5.34 27.20 -10.84
N TRP A 380 5.95 27.63 -11.96
CA TRP A 380 5.30 27.69 -13.26
C TRP A 380 4.97 26.32 -13.86
N ILE A 381 5.88 25.34 -13.76
CA ILE A 381 5.59 23.97 -14.21
C ILE A 381 4.43 23.38 -13.41
N MET A 382 4.42 23.56 -12.11
CA MET A 382 3.31 23.12 -11.25
C MET A 382 2.02 23.85 -11.58
N ALA A 383 2.05 25.17 -11.73
CA ALA A 383 0.90 25.97 -12.10
C ALA A 383 0.34 25.56 -13.47
N LEU A 384 1.20 25.24 -14.44
CA LEU A 384 0.80 24.71 -15.75
C LEU A 384 0.17 23.32 -15.64
N VAL A 385 0.76 22.40 -14.88
CA VAL A 385 0.20 21.04 -14.68
C VAL A 385 -1.14 21.11 -13.95
N LEU A 386 -1.22 21.90 -12.87
CA LEU A 386 -2.44 22.13 -12.11
C LEU A 386 -3.49 22.88 -12.92
N GLY A 387 -3.10 23.95 -13.63
CA GLY A 387 -3.97 24.70 -14.53
C GLY A 387 -4.54 23.80 -15.65
N PHE A 388 -3.71 22.96 -16.24
CA PHE A 388 -4.14 22.00 -17.25
C PHE A 388 -5.09 20.94 -16.67
N ALA A 389 -4.79 20.38 -15.50
CA ALA A 389 -5.65 19.41 -14.82
C ALA A 389 -7.01 20.03 -14.42
N LEU A 390 -7.00 21.26 -13.90
CA LEU A 390 -8.23 21.98 -13.55
C LEU A 390 -9.03 22.38 -14.80
N LEU A 391 -8.38 22.81 -15.86
CA LEU A 391 -9.03 23.14 -17.12
C LEU A 391 -9.66 21.89 -17.77
N THR A 392 -8.97 20.75 -17.81
CA THR A 392 -9.49 19.52 -18.40
C THR A 392 -10.51 18.80 -17.50
N GLY A 393 -10.32 18.80 -16.19
CA GLY A 393 -11.23 18.18 -15.22
C GLY A 393 -12.41 19.07 -14.84
N GLY A 394 -12.19 20.35 -14.62
CA GLY A 394 -13.24 21.33 -14.30
C GLY A 394 -14.13 21.66 -15.49
N LEU A 395 -13.59 21.64 -16.71
CA LEU A 395 -14.34 21.84 -17.95
C LEU A 395 -15.38 20.74 -18.21
N LYS A 396 -15.23 19.56 -17.67
CA LYS A 396 -16.25 18.48 -17.72
C LYS A 396 -17.60 18.86 -17.15
N TYR A 397 -17.62 19.82 -16.21
CA TYR A 397 -18.84 20.29 -15.55
C TYR A 397 -19.42 21.55 -16.17
N VAL A 398 -18.71 22.20 -17.09
CA VAL A 398 -19.05 23.52 -17.64
C VAL A 398 -19.18 23.51 -19.18
N LEU A 399 -18.49 22.61 -19.87
CA LEU A 399 -18.48 22.53 -21.33
C LEU A 399 -19.08 21.20 -21.84
N ASP A 400 -19.56 21.26 -23.11
CA ASP A 400 -20.04 20.10 -23.84
C ASP A 400 -18.98 18.97 -23.84
N PRO A 401 -19.37 17.72 -23.50
CA PRO A 401 -18.48 16.56 -23.53
C PRO A 401 -17.68 16.39 -24.82
N ALA A 402 -18.24 16.79 -25.98
CA ALA A 402 -17.56 16.72 -27.25
C ALA A 402 -16.36 17.70 -27.34
N ILE A 403 -16.49 18.90 -26.79
CA ILE A 403 -15.41 19.89 -26.70
C ILE A 403 -14.32 19.44 -25.74
N VAL A 404 -14.72 18.91 -24.59
CA VAL A 404 -13.78 18.37 -23.58
C VAL A 404 -12.98 17.19 -24.17
N ASN A 405 -13.66 16.26 -24.84
CA ASN A 405 -13.01 15.13 -25.51
C ASN A 405 -12.08 15.59 -26.64
N LYS A 406 -12.43 16.63 -27.40
CA LYS A 406 -11.57 17.20 -28.42
C LYS A 406 -10.34 17.89 -27.85
N ILE A 407 -10.48 18.59 -26.72
CA ILE A 407 -9.34 19.16 -25.97
C ILE A 407 -8.47 18.04 -25.41
N GLN A 408 -9.06 17.03 -24.77
CA GLN A 408 -8.32 15.88 -24.23
C GLN A 408 -7.61 15.07 -25.33
N SER A 409 -8.23 14.87 -26.49
CA SER A 409 -7.61 14.19 -27.63
C SER A 409 -6.52 15.02 -28.32
N SER A 410 -6.66 16.36 -28.33
CA SER A 410 -5.63 17.27 -28.84
C SER A 410 -4.37 17.30 -27.97
N PHE A 411 -4.52 16.98 -26.69
CA PHE A 411 -3.43 16.77 -25.74
C PHE A 411 -3.15 15.26 -25.49
N SER A 412 -3.60 14.38 -26.38
CA SER A 412 -3.35 12.94 -26.28
C SER A 412 -1.86 12.64 -26.08
N GLY A 413 -1.57 11.61 -25.28
CA GLY A 413 -0.30 11.26 -24.64
C GLY A 413 1.00 11.59 -25.39
N ASN A 414 1.04 11.43 -26.74
CA ASN A 414 2.26 11.68 -27.50
C ASN A 414 2.67 13.17 -27.54
N ARG A 415 1.71 14.11 -27.60
CA ARG A 415 2.04 15.56 -27.69
C ARG A 415 2.45 16.13 -26.35
N VAL A 416 1.78 15.72 -25.27
CA VAL A 416 2.14 16.13 -23.90
C VAL A 416 3.50 15.55 -23.50
N LEU A 417 3.81 14.35 -23.95
CA LEU A 417 5.07 13.70 -23.69
C LEU A 417 6.22 14.30 -24.47
N VAL A 418 6.02 14.60 -25.75
CA VAL A 418 7.01 15.32 -26.54
C VAL A 418 7.26 16.70 -25.95
N ALA A 419 6.22 17.42 -25.53
CA ALA A 419 6.36 18.69 -24.82
C ALA A 419 7.07 18.52 -23.47
N GLY A 420 6.73 17.48 -22.68
CA GLY A 420 7.38 17.16 -21.41
C GLY A 420 8.85 16.76 -21.58
N LEU A 421 9.18 15.95 -22.60
CA LEU A 421 10.56 15.60 -22.95
C LEU A 421 11.35 16.84 -23.40
N ILE A 422 10.78 17.68 -24.26
CA ILE A 422 11.42 18.93 -24.70
C ILE A 422 11.67 19.84 -23.49
N LEU A 423 10.68 20.03 -22.62
CA LEU A 423 10.83 20.81 -21.39
C LEU A 423 11.86 20.18 -20.43
N GLY A 424 11.88 18.86 -20.30
CA GLY A 424 12.87 18.13 -19.52
C GLY A 424 14.29 18.30 -20.06
N ILE A 425 14.47 18.23 -21.39
CA ILE A 425 15.74 18.48 -22.06
C ILE A 425 16.19 19.93 -21.89
N ILE A 426 15.27 20.88 -22.08
CA ILE A 426 15.54 22.31 -21.85
C ILE A 426 15.94 22.56 -20.41
N ALA A 427 15.22 21.98 -19.44
CA ALA A 427 15.54 22.07 -18.03
C ALA A 427 16.92 21.47 -17.70
N ALA A 428 17.26 20.31 -18.31
CA ALA A 428 18.57 19.68 -18.16
C ALA A 428 19.71 20.55 -18.74
N ILE A 429 19.50 21.16 -19.91
CA ILE A 429 20.47 22.06 -20.54
C ILE A 429 20.67 23.33 -19.72
N VAL A 430 19.57 23.94 -19.22
CA VAL A 430 19.63 25.14 -18.37
C VAL A 430 20.35 24.84 -17.06
N ARG A 431 20.14 23.65 -16.49
CA ARG A 431 20.83 23.21 -15.26
C ARG A 431 22.31 22.94 -15.50
N HIS A 432 22.65 22.29 -16.59
CA HIS A 432 24.05 22.07 -16.97
C HIS A 432 24.80 23.40 -17.11
N LYS A 433 24.18 24.37 -17.75
CA LYS A 433 24.76 25.74 -17.85
C LYS A 433 24.86 26.46 -16.49
N ARG A 434 24.08 26.03 -15.48
CA ARG A 434 24.12 26.56 -14.09
C ARG A 434 25.03 25.75 -13.15
N GLY A 435 25.83 24.81 -13.70
CA GLY A 435 26.80 24.05 -12.92
C GLY A 435 26.29 22.77 -12.26
N ALA A 436 25.13 22.26 -12.65
CA ALA A 436 24.66 20.96 -12.17
C ALA A 436 25.46 19.82 -12.78
N ASP A 437 25.96 18.92 -11.95
CA ASP A 437 26.68 17.71 -12.39
C ASP A 437 25.68 16.62 -12.82
N ILE A 438 25.59 16.39 -14.13
CA ILE A 438 24.71 15.38 -14.75
C ILE A 438 24.98 13.98 -14.18
N LYS A 439 26.22 13.66 -13.84
CA LYS A 439 26.59 12.36 -13.29
C LYS A 439 25.96 12.15 -11.91
N THR A 440 25.98 13.16 -11.07
CA THR A 440 25.34 13.13 -9.76
C THR A 440 23.82 12.95 -9.87
N GLU A 441 23.19 13.58 -10.85
CA GLU A 441 21.74 13.45 -11.10
C GLU A 441 21.36 12.05 -11.58
N LEU A 442 22.12 11.48 -12.52
CA LEU A 442 21.93 10.10 -12.97
C LEU A 442 22.12 9.10 -11.82
N LEU A 443 23.11 9.30 -10.95
CA LEU A 443 23.30 8.46 -9.78
C LEU A 443 22.13 8.52 -8.81
N LYS A 444 21.57 9.70 -8.56
CA LYS A 444 20.35 9.86 -7.74
C LYS A 444 19.15 9.13 -8.36
N PHE A 445 18.98 9.22 -9.68
CA PHE A 445 17.92 8.51 -10.38
C PHE A 445 18.04 6.99 -10.24
N VAL A 446 19.25 6.45 -10.47
CA VAL A 446 19.55 5.01 -10.30
C VAL A 446 19.31 4.59 -8.85
N GLU A 447 19.75 5.39 -7.87
CA GLU A 447 19.55 5.09 -6.46
C GLU A 447 18.07 5.10 -6.05
N SER A 448 17.27 6.04 -6.55
CA SER A 448 15.81 6.09 -6.32
C SER A 448 15.11 4.88 -6.96
N SER A 449 15.49 4.53 -8.19
CA SER A 449 14.97 3.35 -8.90
C SER A 449 15.32 2.06 -8.14
N ARG A 450 16.54 1.93 -7.65
CA ARG A 450 17.01 0.81 -6.83
C ARG A 450 16.18 0.67 -5.55
N ARG A 451 15.99 1.75 -4.79
CA ARG A 451 15.18 1.73 -3.56
C ARG A 451 13.73 1.36 -3.83
N GLY A 452 13.15 1.90 -4.89
CA GLY A 452 11.79 1.54 -5.30
C GLY A 452 11.68 0.06 -5.66
N ALA A 453 12.62 -0.46 -6.45
CA ALA A 453 12.67 -1.89 -6.76
C ALA A 453 12.81 -2.75 -5.49
N GLU A 454 13.78 -2.44 -4.57
CA GLU A 454 13.92 -3.17 -3.30
C GLU A 454 12.63 -3.17 -2.48
N SER A 455 11.91 -2.06 -2.42
CA SER A 455 10.66 -1.93 -1.67
C SER A 455 9.54 -2.76 -2.26
N SER A 456 9.51 -2.98 -3.58
CA SER A 456 8.51 -3.80 -4.28
C SER A 456 8.73 -5.30 -4.14
N LEU A 457 9.96 -5.77 -3.83
CA LEU A 457 10.32 -7.20 -3.85
C LEU A 457 9.48 -8.04 -2.91
N LYS A 458 9.19 -7.54 -1.71
CA LYS A 458 8.40 -8.30 -0.72
C LYS A 458 6.99 -8.60 -1.22
N ILE A 459 6.35 -7.62 -1.85
CA ILE A 459 4.99 -7.78 -2.37
C ILE A 459 5.04 -8.61 -3.66
N GLY A 460 5.96 -8.32 -4.57
CA GLY A 460 6.11 -9.05 -5.82
C GLY A 460 6.44 -10.54 -5.65
N ALA A 461 7.21 -10.90 -4.62
CA ALA A 461 7.50 -12.31 -4.31
C ALA A 461 6.27 -13.13 -3.88
N THR A 462 5.17 -12.47 -3.50
CA THR A 462 3.93 -13.17 -3.10
C THR A 462 3.03 -13.52 -4.28
N VAL A 463 3.28 -12.97 -5.47
CA VAL A 463 2.42 -13.15 -6.66
C VAL A 463 2.17 -14.61 -6.97
N GLY A 464 3.21 -15.45 -6.93
CA GLY A 464 3.07 -16.88 -7.22
C GLY A 464 2.14 -17.60 -6.24
N VAL A 465 2.37 -17.46 -4.93
CA VAL A 465 1.54 -18.15 -3.93
C VAL A 465 0.13 -17.54 -3.84
N ILE A 466 -0.02 -16.23 -4.00
CA ILE A 466 -1.36 -15.62 -4.06
C ILE A 466 -2.12 -16.16 -5.29
N GLY A 467 -1.44 -16.28 -6.42
CA GLY A 467 -2.03 -16.90 -7.62
C GLY A 467 -2.46 -18.35 -7.38
N ILE A 468 -1.68 -19.12 -6.61
CA ILE A 468 -2.07 -20.48 -6.19
C ILE A 468 -3.35 -20.43 -5.33
N ILE A 469 -3.36 -19.59 -4.30
CA ILE A 469 -4.47 -19.47 -3.35
C ILE A 469 -5.76 -19.06 -4.06
N ILE A 470 -5.73 -17.97 -4.81
CA ILE A 470 -6.92 -17.45 -5.50
C ILE A 470 -7.33 -18.40 -6.62
N GLY A 471 -6.39 -18.88 -7.42
CA GLY A 471 -6.68 -19.81 -8.51
C GLY A 471 -7.37 -21.08 -8.02
N VAL A 472 -6.93 -21.66 -6.91
CA VAL A 472 -7.58 -22.85 -6.33
C VAL A 472 -8.94 -22.49 -5.72
N LEU A 473 -9.07 -21.39 -4.96
CA LEU A 473 -10.34 -20.96 -4.37
C LEU A 473 -11.42 -20.73 -5.46
N THR A 474 -11.03 -20.08 -6.56
CA THR A 474 -11.93 -19.83 -7.70
C THR A 474 -12.28 -21.11 -8.44
N TYR A 475 -11.27 -21.91 -8.76
CA TYR A 475 -11.43 -23.17 -9.52
C TYR A 475 -12.32 -24.19 -8.80
N SER A 476 -12.14 -24.35 -7.48
CA SER A 476 -12.88 -25.31 -6.66
C SER A 476 -14.27 -24.82 -6.22
N GLY A 477 -14.59 -23.53 -6.43
CA GLY A 477 -15.82 -22.92 -5.88
C GLY A 477 -15.79 -22.69 -4.37
N LEU A 478 -14.68 -23.04 -3.70
CA LEU A 478 -14.52 -22.94 -2.24
C LEU A 478 -14.75 -21.50 -1.70
N MET A 479 -14.56 -20.49 -2.56
CA MET A 479 -14.81 -19.10 -2.25
C MET A 479 -16.27 -18.86 -1.79
N LEU A 480 -17.23 -19.38 -2.54
CA LEU A 480 -18.67 -19.26 -2.20
C LEU A 480 -19.02 -20.12 -0.99
N THR A 481 -18.51 -21.35 -0.94
CA THR A 481 -18.72 -22.25 0.20
C THR A 481 -18.22 -21.62 1.52
N PHE A 482 -17.11 -20.94 1.52
CA PHE A 482 -16.63 -20.22 2.71
C PHE A 482 -17.54 -19.05 3.10
N ALA A 483 -18.11 -18.34 2.12
CA ALA A 483 -19.07 -17.28 2.40
C ALA A 483 -20.32 -17.85 3.10
N ASP A 484 -20.88 -18.95 2.60
CA ASP A 484 -22.02 -19.64 3.19
C ASP A 484 -21.71 -20.12 4.62
N ILE A 485 -20.55 -20.74 4.84
CA ILE A 485 -20.11 -21.19 6.17
C ILE A 485 -20.01 -20.01 7.15
N ILE A 486 -19.46 -18.88 6.72
CA ILE A 486 -19.33 -17.68 7.58
C ILE A 486 -20.72 -17.16 7.95
N ILE A 487 -21.66 -17.12 7.00
CA ILE A 487 -23.03 -16.64 7.23
C ILE A 487 -23.78 -17.60 8.19
N GLU A 488 -23.65 -18.89 7.99
CA GLU A 488 -24.27 -19.92 8.84
C GLU A 488 -23.72 -19.85 10.28
N LEU A 489 -22.39 -19.80 10.45
CA LEU A 489 -21.75 -19.65 11.77
C LEU A 489 -22.14 -18.35 12.46
N ALA A 490 -22.38 -17.29 11.68
CA ALA A 490 -22.85 -16.01 12.17
C ALA A 490 -24.38 -15.99 12.43
N ALA A 491 -25.10 -17.08 12.16
CA ALA A 491 -26.56 -17.15 12.21
C ALA A 491 -27.23 -15.96 11.47
N GLY A 492 -26.70 -15.58 10.32
CA GLY A 492 -27.18 -14.45 9.52
C GLY A 492 -27.01 -13.06 10.16
N ARG A 493 -26.21 -12.93 11.22
CA ARG A 493 -26.04 -11.66 11.96
C ARG A 493 -24.80 -10.91 11.52
N LEU A 494 -24.95 -9.76 10.91
CA LEU A 494 -23.86 -8.94 10.37
C LEU A 494 -22.76 -8.64 11.39
N TRP A 495 -23.08 -8.28 12.64
CA TRP A 495 -22.08 -7.98 13.66
C TRP A 495 -21.18 -9.18 13.96
N LEU A 496 -21.74 -10.39 13.97
CA LEU A 496 -21.00 -11.62 14.22
C LEU A 496 -20.17 -12.01 12.99
N THR A 497 -20.70 -11.79 11.79
CA THR A 497 -19.96 -11.94 10.54
C THR A 497 -18.72 -11.05 10.53
N ILE A 498 -18.85 -9.77 10.90
CA ILE A 498 -17.70 -8.85 10.98
C ILE A 498 -16.66 -9.36 11.99
N LEU A 499 -17.07 -9.91 13.13
CA LEU A 499 -16.16 -10.50 14.11
C LEU A 499 -15.45 -11.77 13.58
N LEU A 500 -16.16 -12.65 12.89
CA LEU A 500 -15.58 -13.83 12.27
C LEU A 500 -14.59 -13.44 11.17
N VAL A 501 -14.92 -12.44 10.36
CA VAL A 501 -14.01 -11.89 9.35
C VAL A 501 -12.77 -11.25 10.00
N ALA A 502 -12.92 -10.57 11.12
CA ALA A 502 -11.79 -10.02 11.86
C ALA A 502 -10.84 -11.12 12.36
N LEU A 503 -11.40 -12.20 12.91
CA LEU A 503 -10.62 -13.35 13.36
C LEU A 503 -9.91 -14.05 12.18
N ALA A 504 -10.64 -14.28 11.08
CA ALA A 504 -10.07 -14.87 9.87
C ALA A 504 -8.95 -13.99 9.28
N SER A 505 -9.17 -12.67 9.21
CA SER A 505 -8.18 -11.71 8.73
C SER A 505 -6.93 -11.68 9.59
N LEU A 506 -7.07 -11.77 10.92
CA LEU A 506 -5.93 -11.86 11.83
C LEU A 506 -5.10 -13.13 11.58
N VAL A 507 -5.77 -14.27 11.41
CA VAL A 507 -5.10 -15.56 11.15
C VAL A 507 -4.42 -15.55 9.77
N LEU A 508 -5.15 -15.13 8.73
CA LEU A 508 -4.62 -15.06 7.36
C LEU A 508 -3.54 -13.99 7.20
N GLY A 509 -3.58 -12.94 8.02
CA GLY A 509 -2.58 -11.87 8.04
C GLY A 509 -1.27 -12.23 8.76
N MET A 510 -1.18 -13.42 9.41
CA MET A 510 0.02 -13.83 10.13
C MET A 510 1.21 -14.05 9.19
N GLY A 511 2.16 -13.12 9.20
CA GLY A 511 3.42 -13.25 8.45
C GLY A 511 3.32 -12.96 6.96
N VAL A 512 2.18 -12.47 6.45
CA VAL A 512 2.02 -12.11 5.04
C VAL A 512 1.93 -10.58 4.88
N PRO A 513 2.29 -10.03 3.71
CA PRO A 513 2.02 -8.63 3.40
C PRO A 513 0.52 -8.33 3.47
N VAL A 514 0.17 -7.14 3.99
CA VAL A 514 -1.24 -6.71 4.15
C VAL A 514 -2.04 -6.80 2.84
N THR A 515 -1.42 -6.48 1.72
CA THR A 515 -2.04 -6.58 0.39
C THR A 515 -2.47 -8.00 0.04
N ALA A 516 -1.65 -9.00 0.42
CA ALA A 516 -1.97 -10.41 0.27
C ALA A 516 -3.10 -10.81 1.22
N ALA A 517 -3.00 -10.44 2.50
CA ALA A 517 -4.03 -10.69 3.49
C ALA A 517 -5.38 -10.09 3.07
N TYR A 518 -5.39 -8.84 2.61
CA TYR A 518 -6.60 -8.19 2.11
C TYR A 518 -7.21 -8.95 0.92
N LEU A 519 -6.42 -9.26 -0.09
CA LEU A 519 -6.93 -9.91 -1.31
C LEU A 519 -7.54 -11.29 -1.01
N ILE A 520 -6.84 -12.10 -0.22
CA ILE A 520 -7.32 -13.44 0.16
C ILE A 520 -8.59 -13.34 1.01
N THR A 521 -8.60 -12.44 1.99
CA THR A 521 -9.79 -12.26 2.85
C THR A 521 -10.95 -11.65 2.06
N ALA A 522 -10.71 -10.73 1.12
CA ALA A 522 -11.74 -10.10 0.32
C ALA A 522 -12.48 -11.10 -0.56
N VAL A 523 -11.75 -12.01 -1.20
CA VAL A 523 -12.33 -13.05 -2.07
C VAL A 523 -13.34 -13.91 -1.30
N VAL A 524 -13.10 -14.16 -0.02
CA VAL A 524 -13.95 -15.00 0.82
C VAL A 524 -15.02 -14.21 1.58
N ALA A 525 -14.67 -13.08 2.16
CA ALA A 525 -15.52 -12.37 3.11
C ALA A 525 -16.43 -11.31 2.45
N VAL A 526 -16.04 -10.73 1.32
CA VAL A 526 -16.89 -9.73 0.65
C VAL A 526 -18.21 -10.33 0.19
N PRO A 527 -18.26 -11.51 -0.45
CA PRO A 527 -19.55 -12.13 -0.80
C PRO A 527 -20.46 -12.30 0.42
N ALA A 528 -19.94 -12.82 1.55
CA ALA A 528 -20.73 -12.99 2.77
C ALA A 528 -21.28 -11.66 3.33
N LEU A 529 -20.50 -10.59 3.31
CA LEU A 529 -20.93 -9.27 3.77
C LEU A 529 -22.00 -8.65 2.84
N THR A 530 -21.83 -8.81 1.53
CA THR A 530 -22.78 -8.27 0.53
C THR A 530 -24.10 -9.01 0.55
N GLU A 531 -24.10 -10.31 0.78
CA GLU A 531 -25.32 -11.11 0.95
C GLU A 531 -26.12 -10.68 2.19
N LEU A 532 -25.44 -10.24 3.26
CA LEU A 532 -26.07 -9.63 4.44
C LEU A 532 -26.48 -8.16 4.24
N GLY A 533 -26.45 -7.65 3.01
CA GLY A 533 -26.95 -6.33 2.64
C GLY A 533 -25.94 -5.19 2.80
N VAL A 534 -24.64 -5.48 3.05
CA VAL A 534 -23.60 -4.45 3.07
C VAL A 534 -23.29 -4.02 1.64
N ASN A 535 -23.21 -2.71 1.40
CA ASN A 535 -22.78 -2.19 0.11
C ASN A 535 -21.36 -2.69 -0.25
N GLU A 536 -21.12 -3.05 -1.51
CA GLU A 536 -19.89 -3.67 -1.98
C GLU A 536 -18.64 -2.90 -1.57
N ILE A 537 -18.61 -1.58 -1.77
CA ILE A 537 -17.45 -0.76 -1.38
C ILE A 537 -17.26 -0.73 0.14
N ALA A 538 -18.34 -0.73 0.92
CA ALA A 538 -18.28 -0.82 2.36
C ALA A 538 -17.78 -2.19 2.83
N ALA A 539 -18.20 -3.29 2.18
CA ALA A 539 -17.72 -4.64 2.46
C ALA A 539 -16.19 -4.74 2.19
N HIS A 540 -15.73 -4.22 1.07
CA HIS A 540 -14.30 -4.13 0.78
C HIS A 540 -13.54 -3.27 1.79
N MET A 541 -14.10 -2.15 2.24
CA MET A 541 -13.49 -1.30 3.29
C MET A 541 -13.42 -2.03 4.63
N ILE A 542 -14.46 -2.78 5.03
CA ILE A 542 -14.44 -3.63 6.22
C ILE A 542 -13.25 -4.58 6.18
N VAL A 543 -13.15 -5.36 5.10
CA VAL A 543 -12.08 -6.35 4.95
C VAL A 543 -10.71 -5.69 4.88
N TYR A 544 -10.58 -4.58 4.17
CA TYR A 544 -9.32 -3.86 4.06
C TYR A 544 -8.84 -3.32 5.42
N TRP A 545 -9.74 -2.77 6.22
CA TRP A 545 -9.41 -2.30 7.57
C TRP A 545 -8.99 -3.45 8.48
N LEU A 546 -9.75 -4.55 8.47
CA LEU A 546 -9.44 -5.73 9.27
C LEU A 546 -8.13 -6.40 8.86
N SER A 547 -7.73 -6.35 7.58
CA SER A 547 -6.44 -6.88 7.13
C SER A 547 -5.22 -6.11 7.69
N GLN A 548 -5.43 -4.91 8.28
CA GLN A 548 -4.36 -4.16 8.96
C GLN A 548 -4.13 -4.62 10.39
N ASP A 549 -5.04 -5.37 10.99
CA ASP A 549 -4.99 -5.73 12.40
C ASP A 549 -3.74 -6.51 12.77
N SER A 550 -3.22 -7.35 11.87
CA SER A 550 -1.96 -8.10 12.04
C SER A 550 -0.72 -7.22 12.30
N ASN A 551 -0.76 -5.92 11.96
CA ASN A 551 0.34 -5.00 12.24
C ASN A 551 0.46 -4.63 13.72
N ILE A 552 -0.65 -4.60 14.46
CA ILE A 552 -0.71 -4.10 15.85
C ILE A 552 -1.38 -5.05 16.82
N THR A 553 -2.18 -6.02 16.33
CA THR A 553 -2.91 -6.93 17.22
C THR A 553 -2.05 -8.10 17.66
N PRO A 554 -1.90 -8.34 18.98
CA PRO A 554 -1.32 -9.59 19.43
C PRO A 554 -2.09 -10.81 18.92
N PRO A 555 -1.41 -11.90 18.53
CA PRO A 555 0.01 -12.22 18.77
C PRO A 555 0.98 -11.77 17.66
N VAL A 556 0.54 -11.21 16.54
CA VAL A 556 1.37 -10.94 15.36
C VAL A 556 2.14 -9.62 15.46
N CYS A 557 1.44 -8.49 15.57
CA CYS A 557 1.88 -7.11 15.87
C CYS A 557 3.25 -6.69 15.28
N ILE A 558 3.51 -6.95 14.00
CA ILE A 558 4.82 -6.76 13.37
C ILE A 558 5.28 -5.28 13.44
N ALA A 559 4.40 -4.32 13.17
CA ALA A 559 4.73 -2.90 13.26
C ALA A 559 4.96 -2.47 14.71
N ALA A 560 4.19 -3.00 15.67
CA ALA A 560 4.38 -2.71 17.07
C ALA A 560 5.71 -3.26 17.60
N PHE A 561 6.19 -4.40 17.12
CA PHE A 561 7.50 -4.93 17.45
C PHE A 561 8.65 -4.09 16.87
N ALA A 562 8.47 -3.53 15.67
CA ALA A 562 9.42 -2.55 15.12
C ALA A 562 9.49 -1.30 16.02
N GLY A 563 8.34 -0.76 16.43
CA GLY A 563 8.27 0.36 17.38
C GLY A 563 8.92 0.04 18.75
N ALA A 564 8.70 -1.18 19.28
CA ALA A 564 9.32 -1.65 20.51
C ALA A 564 10.85 -1.70 20.41
N THR A 565 11.37 -2.15 19.28
CA THR A 565 12.81 -2.23 19.00
C THR A 565 13.45 -0.84 19.02
N ILE A 566 12.84 0.15 18.35
CA ILE A 566 13.32 1.54 18.32
C ILE A 566 13.23 2.15 19.73
N ALA A 567 12.11 1.92 20.43
CA ALA A 567 11.90 2.41 21.79
C ALA A 567 12.81 1.75 22.83
N LYS A 568 13.44 0.61 22.50
CA LYS A 568 14.13 -0.29 23.44
C LYS A 568 13.21 -0.68 24.60
N ALA A 569 12.00 -1.12 24.27
CA ALA A 569 10.94 -1.43 25.21
C ALA A 569 10.50 -2.90 25.09
N ASN A 570 9.74 -3.38 26.11
CA ASN A 570 9.17 -4.72 26.06
C ASN A 570 8.17 -4.85 24.89
N MET A 571 8.35 -5.84 24.04
CA MET A 571 7.57 -6.05 22.82
C MET A 571 6.08 -6.21 23.09
N TRP A 572 5.69 -7.04 24.03
CA TRP A 572 4.28 -7.31 24.34
C TRP A 572 3.57 -6.10 24.95
N ARG A 573 4.22 -5.39 25.89
CA ARG A 573 3.66 -4.14 26.44
C ARG A 573 3.49 -3.08 25.36
N THR A 574 4.42 -3.00 24.43
CA THR A 574 4.33 -2.08 23.30
C THR A 574 3.20 -2.48 22.35
N ALA A 575 3.02 -3.77 22.07
CA ALA A 575 1.95 -4.28 21.24
C ALA A 575 0.56 -4.00 21.84
N PHE A 576 0.34 -4.29 23.12
CA PHE A 576 -0.91 -3.95 23.80
C PHE A 576 -1.16 -2.44 23.86
N THR A 577 -0.09 -1.64 23.95
CA THR A 577 -0.23 -0.18 23.87
C THR A 577 -0.63 0.26 22.47
N ALA A 578 0.00 -0.27 21.41
CA ALA A 578 -0.39 0.02 20.03
C ALA A 578 -1.86 -0.35 19.78
N PHE A 579 -2.28 -1.53 20.21
CA PHE A 579 -3.68 -1.98 20.16
C PHE A 579 -4.62 -1.00 20.89
N LYS A 580 -4.23 -0.51 22.08
CA LYS A 580 -5.00 0.48 22.84
C LYS A 580 -5.19 1.78 22.07
N PHE A 581 -4.17 2.30 21.41
CA PHE A 581 -4.25 3.57 20.68
C PHE A 581 -4.99 3.44 19.34
N ALA A 582 -4.93 2.27 18.70
CA ALA A 582 -5.53 2.02 17.40
C ALA A 582 -6.98 1.47 17.45
N LYS A 583 -7.70 1.61 18.55
CA LYS A 583 -9.03 1.01 18.75
C LYS A 583 -10.06 1.34 17.69
N PHE A 584 -9.95 2.48 17.02
CA PHE A 584 -10.85 2.86 15.94
C PHE A 584 -10.72 1.92 14.71
N LEU A 585 -9.60 1.20 14.58
CA LEU A 585 -9.43 0.16 13.56
C LEU A 585 -10.52 -0.93 13.66
N TYR A 586 -10.93 -1.26 14.87
CA TYR A 586 -11.95 -2.30 15.13
C TYR A 586 -13.36 -1.74 15.17
N LEU A 587 -13.53 -0.46 15.45
CA LEU A 587 -14.82 0.22 15.38
C LEU A 587 -15.23 0.55 13.94
N GLY A 588 -14.27 0.96 13.10
CA GLY A 588 -14.49 1.34 11.71
C GLY A 588 -15.28 0.30 10.90
N PRO A 589 -14.94 -1.00 10.93
CA PRO A 589 -15.68 -2.06 10.26
C PRO A 589 -17.17 -2.09 10.59
N PHE A 590 -17.55 -1.89 11.85
CA PHE A 590 -18.96 -1.80 12.25
C PHE A 590 -19.63 -0.53 11.72
N LEU A 591 -18.91 0.59 11.69
CA LEU A 591 -19.42 1.83 11.10
C LEU A 591 -19.67 1.67 9.59
N PHE A 592 -18.79 1.00 8.86
CA PHE A 592 -19.02 0.68 7.45
C PHE A 592 -20.24 -0.25 7.25
N GLY A 593 -20.46 -1.21 8.14
CA GLY A 593 -21.58 -2.15 8.05
C GLY A 593 -22.92 -1.55 8.43
N TYR A 594 -22.97 -0.66 9.42
CA TYR A 594 -24.22 -0.17 10.00
C TYR A 594 -24.55 1.29 9.69
N VAL A 595 -23.61 2.09 9.21
CA VAL A 595 -23.79 3.52 8.93
C VAL A 595 -23.46 3.81 7.46
N PRO A 596 -24.44 3.66 6.54
CA PRO A 596 -24.21 3.84 5.10
C PRO A 596 -23.53 5.17 4.75
N GLY A 597 -23.88 6.26 5.43
CA GLY A 597 -23.25 7.57 5.24
C GLY A 597 -21.74 7.61 5.53
N PHE A 598 -21.19 6.64 6.28
CA PHE A 598 -19.76 6.54 6.55
C PHE A 598 -18.96 6.17 5.28
N SER A 599 -19.57 5.42 4.36
CA SER A 599 -19.03 5.08 3.03
C SER A 599 -19.61 5.94 1.91
N LEU A 600 -20.11 7.14 2.23
CA LEU A 600 -20.77 8.06 1.29
C LEU A 600 -21.99 7.46 0.57
N ASN A 601 -22.66 6.49 1.17
CA ASN A 601 -23.87 5.87 0.66
C ASN A 601 -25.10 6.47 1.36
N GLY A 602 -26.13 6.83 0.58
CA GLY A 602 -27.36 7.46 1.08
C GLY A 602 -27.55 8.89 0.60
N SER A 603 -28.54 9.59 1.18
CA SER A 603 -28.78 11.01 0.86
C SER A 603 -27.67 11.92 1.42
N GLY A 604 -27.48 13.09 0.83
CA GLY A 604 -26.50 14.07 1.33
C GLY A 604 -26.71 14.43 2.82
N MET A 605 -27.98 14.48 3.28
CA MET A 605 -28.30 14.71 4.68
C MET A 605 -27.89 13.54 5.58
N ASP A 606 -28.04 12.30 5.13
CA ASP A 606 -27.63 11.12 5.88
C ASP A 606 -26.11 11.05 6.02
N ILE A 607 -25.38 11.43 4.97
CA ILE A 607 -23.92 11.54 4.99
C ILE A 607 -23.46 12.58 6.01
N VAL A 608 -24.07 13.79 5.99
CA VAL A 608 -23.74 14.85 6.95
C VAL A 608 -24.04 14.43 8.38
N LYS A 609 -25.20 13.83 8.63
CA LYS A 609 -25.56 13.29 9.96
C LYS A 609 -24.55 12.24 10.42
N ALA A 610 -24.19 11.29 9.55
CA ALA A 610 -23.19 10.27 9.85
C ALA A 610 -21.85 10.92 10.25
N PHE A 611 -21.39 11.90 9.50
CA PHE A 611 -20.11 12.59 9.78
C PHE A 611 -20.12 13.31 11.12
N VAL A 612 -21.19 14.04 11.42
CA VAL A 612 -21.33 14.76 12.69
C VAL A 612 -21.37 13.78 13.87
N LEU A 613 -22.22 12.74 13.78
CA LEU A 613 -22.37 11.76 14.85
C LEU A 613 -21.08 10.96 15.09
N ILE A 614 -20.40 10.56 14.03
CA ILE A 614 -19.15 9.80 14.15
C ILE A 614 -18.03 10.69 14.69
N PHE A 615 -17.95 11.95 14.30
CA PHE A 615 -16.96 12.88 14.83
C PHE A 615 -17.11 13.05 16.34
N PHE A 616 -18.31 13.40 16.83
CA PHE A 616 -18.56 13.55 18.26
C PHE A 616 -18.49 12.21 19.00
N GLY A 617 -18.96 11.12 18.40
CA GLY A 617 -18.84 9.77 18.94
C GLY A 617 -17.40 9.35 19.11
N THR A 618 -16.53 9.64 18.14
CA THR A 618 -15.09 9.35 18.21
C THR A 618 -14.40 10.17 19.30
N TRP A 619 -14.77 11.44 19.45
CA TRP A 619 -14.27 12.28 20.51
C TRP A 619 -14.66 11.72 21.90
N LEU A 620 -15.95 11.44 22.12
CA LEU A 620 -16.47 10.89 23.37
C LEU A 620 -15.88 9.52 23.68
N TYR A 621 -15.83 8.63 22.70
CA TYR A 621 -15.22 7.32 22.77
C TYR A 621 -13.74 7.39 23.21
N SER A 622 -12.96 8.29 22.59
CA SER A 622 -11.56 8.48 22.96
C SER A 622 -11.41 9.02 24.38
N TYR A 623 -12.31 9.92 24.83
CA TYR A 623 -12.33 10.44 26.19
C TYR A 623 -12.61 9.31 27.20
N ILE A 624 -13.62 8.49 26.96
CA ILE A 624 -14.00 7.38 27.86
C ILE A 624 -12.86 6.36 27.96
N LEU A 625 -12.34 5.91 26.82
CA LEU A 625 -11.31 4.86 26.79
C LEU A 625 -9.95 5.31 27.31
N SER A 626 -9.68 6.61 27.31
CA SER A 626 -8.45 7.14 27.92
C SER A 626 -8.40 6.96 29.44
N GLY A 627 -9.55 6.79 30.10
CA GLY A 627 -9.68 6.71 31.56
C GLY A 627 -9.42 8.01 32.29
N ILE A 628 -9.23 9.14 31.57
CA ILE A 628 -8.96 10.45 32.21
C ILE A 628 -10.13 10.94 33.07
N TRP A 629 -11.36 10.60 32.69
CA TRP A 629 -12.57 10.89 33.44
C TRP A 629 -12.55 10.27 34.84
N ALA A 630 -12.05 9.04 34.98
CA ALA A 630 -11.94 8.36 36.26
C ALA A 630 -10.93 9.08 37.18
N LYS A 631 -9.82 9.58 36.63
CA LYS A 631 -8.87 10.40 37.37
C LYS A 631 -9.48 11.72 37.81
N GLN A 632 -10.30 12.36 36.97
CA GLN A 632 -10.97 13.63 37.28
C GLN A 632 -12.05 13.46 38.34
N ILE A 633 -12.84 12.39 38.31
CA ILE A 633 -13.97 12.17 39.22
C ILE A 633 -13.49 11.54 40.56
N PHE A 634 -12.60 10.57 40.50
CA PHE A 634 -12.24 9.77 41.68
C PHE A 634 -10.86 10.10 42.26
N GLY A 635 -10.12 11.07 41.71
CA GLY A 635 -8.78 11.43 42.22
C GLY A 635 -7.75 10.31 42.19
N ARG A 636 -8.10 9.13 41.71
CA ARG A 636 -7.22 7.94 41.67
C ARG A 636 -6.25 8.04 40.47
N LYS A 637 -4.98 7.74 40.72
CA LYS A 637 -4.05 7.35 39.65
C LYS A 637 -4.67 6.16 38.96
N ALA A 638 -5.17 6.34 37.73
CA ALA A 638 -5.67 5.23 36.93
C ALA A 638 -4.52 4.21 36.81
N THR A 639 -4.65 3.10 37.49
CA THR A 639 -3.79 1.93 37.32
C THR A 639 -4.08 1.45 35.88
N THR A 640 -3.14 1.70 34.99
CA THR A 640 -3.13 1.12 33.65
C THR A 640 -2.93 -0.37 33.80
N ALA A 641 -4.02 -1.14 33.61
CA ALA A 641 -3.93 -2.55 33.30
C ALA A 641 -3.26 -2.75 31.92
#